data_3d8989ec19fca311ec818deb88171ee9
#
_entry.id   3d8989ec19fca311ec818deb88171ee9
#
_cell.length_a   1.000
_cell.length_b   1.000
_cell.length_c   1.000
_cell.angle_alpha   90.00
_cell.angle_beta   90.00
_cell.angle_gamma   90.00
#
_symmetry.space_group_name_H-M   'P 1'
#
loop_
_entity.id
_entity.type
_entity.pdbx_description
1 polymer ?
#
loop_
_entity_poly.entity_id
_entity_poly.type
_entity_poly.pdbx_seq_one_letter_code
_entity_poly.pdbx_strand_id
1 'polypeptide(L)'
;MKSSFEFSNLCGTVYQQGNVQFGGNGDTLYSPVGNRLAVFDLVRNVSFAMPFETRKPIMRVAVSPKNSHLVLVADEDGHALLMNTARRSLLAHMSFKLPARDIQFSPDGRFLAVTHGTQVQVWRTPNVFVREFAPFVLHRTYVGHSDDVISITWSKNSRFFLSTSKDMTARLFSLDPVPGFRPKTFTGHRDAVLQAYFSLDERTIYTVSRDGACLTWSNKDSQELMQEESGDTDLGATEATNDPENYVAFARWGVMQRNYFHQANTQVVCAAFHAPTSRLVVGFTSGLFSLWDMPDFQSIHALSISQDKISSVAINESGEWLAFGAQRLGQLLVWEWASESYILKQQGHFFDMNTLAYAQDGQTVVTGGDDGKVKLWNTVSGFCTVTFSEHSAAISQVEFAKQGQVLFSASLDGTVRAYDLVRYRNFRTFTSPNPVQFVSLAVEPSGEVVCAGSADVFETYMWSVQTGKLLDILAGHEGPVTSLQFDPAGSGLLASTSWDRTVRLWEVFKRSGATEAMQLNAEGLALAYRPDGHEICVASLDGHLSFFDPQNGASRGVLDCRRDISGGRSVNDKVARRNNAAGAAFTSVCYSADGSCVLAGGNANYVCLYDVRERVLLKRWKLSKNLLLDGTQDRLDSRQVTDAGNVALINDLSDEDELTLAERQDRSLPGAQRGDLSKRSTRPLARAKCVRFSPTGQSWAAASTSGLLLYALDTGSTFDPTDLDMELTPQSVRSASLAGDALLALLGALRLSDPILLVEVYERVKYQEVPLIARQLPQLYVAEVLKLVASRLDPSSESPHVEFHLHWLSSLFNAHGEKIRELGHSSYAPVLRAAQMALNELRANIKTVCDENTAAMLYVYNGLTARHEQQIQDTL
;
A
#
# COMPACT_ATOMS: atom_id res chain seq x y z
N MET A 1 5.91 -11.75 -23.20
CA MET A 1 5.55 -11.46 -21.80
C MET A 1 4.09 -11.02 -21.67
N LYS A 2 3.37 -11.43 -20.63
CA LYS A 2 2.03 -10.88 -20.36
C LYS A 2 2.17 -9.43 -19.91
N SER A 3 1.45 -8.50 -20.55
CA SER A 3 1.50 -7.06 -20.23
C SER A 3 0.33 -6.57 -19.37
N SER A 4 -0.49 -7.48 -18.84
CA SER A 4 -1.69 -7.17 -18.06
C SER A 4 -1.41 -6.90 -16.58
N PHE A 5 -0.38 -6.11 -16.30
CA PHE A 5 -0.12 -5.66 -14.93
C PHE A 5 -1.23 -4.73 -14.45
N GLU A 6 -1.71 -4.96 -13.23
CA GLU A 6 -2.70 -4.15 -12.53
C GLU A 6 -2.14 -3.66 -11.20
N PHE A 7 -2.73 -2.60 -10.67
CA PHE A 7 -2.36 -2.07 -9.37
C PHE A 7 -2.62 -3.12 -8.28
N SER A 8 -1.58 -3.47 -7.53
CA SER A 8 -1.65 -4.45 -6.46
C SER A 8 -1.70 -3.80 -5.08
N ASN A 9 -0.71 -2.95 -4.76
CA ASN A 9 -0.61 -2.32 -3.45
C ASN A 9 0.13 -0.98 -3.51
N LEU A 10 -0.04 -0.17 -2.46
CA LEU A 10 0.72 1.05 -2.21
C LEU A 10 1.46 0.90 -0.87
N CYS A 11 2.77 0.94 -0.94
CA CYS A 11 3.67 0.94 0.21
C CYS A 11 4.42 2.27 0.30
N GLY A 12 5.29 2.44 1.28
CA GLY A 12 6.13 3.65 1.37
C GLY A 12 5.49 4.81 2.10
N THR A 13 4.19 4.97 2.01
CA THR A 13 3.39 5.96 2.75
C THR A 13 2.27 5.23 3.49
N VAL A 14 2.03 5.61 4.75
CA VAL A 14 1.11 4.89 5.63
C VAL A 14 -0.07 5.77 6.05
N TYR A 15 0.18 7.04 6.27
CA TYR A 15 -0.81 8.04 6.62
C TYR A 15 -0.33 9.41 6.14
N GLN A 16 -1.22 10.21 5.58
CA GLN A 16 -0.88 11.57 5.16
C GLN A 16 -1.82 12.61 5.78
N GLN A 17 -3.12 12.47 5.60
CA GLN A 17 -4.11 13.45 6.01
C GLN A 17 -5.48 12.78 6.20
N GLY A 18 -6.36 13.39 6.97
CA GLY A 18 -7.72 12.91 7.21
C GLY A 18 -7.86 12.15 8.52
N ASN A 19 -9.01 11.53 8.72
CA ASN A 19 -9.27 10.73 9.91
C ASN A 19 -8.92 9.26 9.72
N VAL A 20 -8.37 8.67 10.75
CA VAL A 20 -8.19 7.23 10.88
C VAL A 20 -9.46 6.65 11.51
N GLN A 21 -9.92 5.50 11.06
CA GLN A 21 -11.12 4.86 11.60
C GLN A 21 -10.98 3.34 11.66
N PHE A 22 -11.44 2.74 12.77
CA PHE A 22 -11.57 1.29 12.89
C PHE A 22 -12.79 0.78 12.13
N GLY A 23 -12.69 -0.45 11.60
CA GLY A 23 -13.84 -1.18 11.09
C GLY A 23 -14.76 -1.66 12.21
N GLY A 24 -16.01 -2.00 11.87
CA GLY A 24 -17.00 -2.43 12.84
C GLY A 24 -16.67 -3.72 13.62
N ASN A 25 -15.66 -4.48 13.19
CA ASN A 25 -15.17 -5.65 13.95
C ASN A 25 -13.99 -5.31 14.87
N GLY A 26 -13.50 -4.06 14.87
CA GLY A 26 -12.34 -3.65 15.66
C GLY A 26 -10.97 -4.10 15.13
N ASP A 27 -10.91 -5.08 14.23
CA ASP A 27 -9.68 -5.73 13.77
C ASP A 27 -9.03 -5.04 12.56
N THR A 28 -9.82 -4.27 11.83
CA THR A 28 -9.36 -3.56 10.63
C THR A 28 -9.26 -2.06 10.88
N LEU A 29 -8.20 -1.45 10.36
CA LEU A 29 -7.98 -0.01 10.45
C LEU A 29 -7.94 0.59 9.05
N TYR A 30 -8.70 1.65 8.84
CA TYR A 30 -8.74 2.42 7.61
C TYR A 30 -7.91 3.69 7.76
N SER A 31 -6.94 3.86 6.87
CA SER A 31 -6.05 5.03 6.84
C SER A 31 -6.05 5.68 5.47
N PRO A 32 -6.32 6.98 5.39
CA PRO A 32 -6.19 7.70 4.12
C PRO A 32 -4.71 7.96 3.80
N VAL A 33 -4.30 7.56 2.61
CA VAL A 33 -2.94 7.75 2.08
C VAL A 33 -3.04 8.58 0.80
N GLY A 34 -2.95 9.90 0.94
CA GLY A 34 -3.17 10.81 -0.17
C GLY A 34 -4.57 10.64 -0.77
N ASN A 35 -4.65 10.24 -2.03
CA ASN A 35 -5.90 10.02 -2.75
C ASN A 35 -6.36 8.55 -2.76
N ARG A 36 -5.72 7.67 -2.00
CA ARG A 36 -6.08 6.25 -1.86
C ARG A 36 -6.38 5.88 -0.42
N LEU A 37 -7.21 4.88 -0.24
CA LEU A 37 -7.51 4.30 1.07
C LEU A 37 -6.65 3.06 1.29
N ALA A 38 -5.85 3.06 2.35
CA ALA A 38 -5.15 1.88 2.84
C ALA A 38 -5.96 1.19 3.94
N VAL A 39 -5.97 -0.11 3.91
CA VAL A 39 -6.64 -0.98 4.88
C VAL A 39 -5.60 -1.83 5.57
N PHE A 40 -5.58 -1.78 6.89
CA PHE A 40 -4.67 -2.55 7.73
C PHE A 40 -5.48 -3.60 8.50
N ASP A 41 -5.21 -4.87 8.26
CA ASP A 41 -5.72 -5.98 9.04
C ASP A 41 -4.72 -6.24 10.18
N LEU A 42 -5.10 -5.88 11.39
CA LEU A 42 -4.24 -5.93 12.58
C LEU A 42 -4.05 -7.36 13.10
N VAL A 43 -5.00 -8.24 12.85
CA VAL A 43 -4.93 -9.64 13.28
C VAL A 43 -4.05 -10.46 12.35
N ARG A 44 -4.24 -10.29 11.03
CA ARG A 44 -3.45 -11.02 10.03
C ARG A 44 -2.11 -10.37 9.70
N ASN A 45 -1.88 -9.16 10.19
CA ASN A 45 -0.71 -8.35 9.86
C ASN A 45 -0.50 -8.18 8.35
N VAL A 46 -1.55 -7.78 7.64
CA VAL A 46 -1.52 -7.50 6.21
C VAL A 46 -2.11 -6.12 5.95
N SER A 47 -1.47 -5.38 5.08
CA SER A 47 -1.98 -4.10 4.59
C SER A 47 -2.16 -4.14 3.08
N PHE A 48 -3.23 -3.54 2.61
CA PHE A 48 -3.47 -3.37 1.19
C PHE A 48 -4.12 -2.03 0.92
N ALA A 49 -3.80 -1.44 -0.23
CA ALA A 49 -4.42 -0.22 -0.68
C ALA A 49 -5.54 -0.53 -1.67
N MET A 50 -6.61 0.26 -1.60
CA MET A 50 -7.70 0.14 -2.56
C MET A 50 -7.25 0.62 -3.95
N PRO A 51 -7.68 -0.05 -5.03
CA PRO A 51 -7.28 0.31 -6.40
C PRO A 51 -7.90 1.62 -6.90
N PHE A 52 -8.89 2.15 -6.18
CA PHE A 52 -9.61 3.36 -6.55
C PHE A 52 -8.92 4.60 -6.00
N GLU A 53 -8.98 5.65 -6.81
CA GLU A 53 -8.39 6.95 -6.50
C GLU A 53 -9.45 8.04 -6.51
N THR A 54 -9.39 8.92 -5.51
CA THR A 54 -10.09 10.20 -5.54
C THR A 54 -9.34 11.23 -6.39
N ARG A 55 -9.97 12.34 -6.75
CA ARG A 55 -9.34 13.41 -7.53
C ARG A 55 -8.40 14.29 -6.71
N LYS A 56 -8.68 14.42 -5.42
CA LYS A 56 -7.87 15.14 -4.44
C LYS A 56 -7.62 14.26 -3.22
N PRO A 57 -6.75 14.67 -2.28
CA PRO A 57 -6.50 13.90 -1.07
C PRO A 57 -7.78 13.64 -0.28
N ILE A 58 -7.82 12.47 0.35
CA ILE A 58 -8.93 12.06 1.20
C ILE A 58 -8.89 12.86 2.50
N MET A 59 -10.01 13.48 2.84
CA MET A 59 -10.18 14.21 4.09
C MET A 59 -10.94 13.41 5.14
N ARG A 60 -11.94 12.64 4.72
CA ARG A 60 -12.79 11.88 5.64
C ARG A 60 -13.08 10.47 5.14
N VAL A 61 -13.05 9.56 6.08
CA VAL A 61 -13.44 8.15 5.91
C VAL A 61 -14.56 7.87 6.89
N ALA A 62 -15.64 7.25 6.44
CA ALA A 62 -16.76 6.83 7.27
C ALA A 62 -17.11 5.38 6.97
N VAL A 63 -17.18 4.56 8.02
CA VAL A 63 -17.52 3.13 7.95
C VAL A 63 -18.97 2.92 8.31
N SER A 64 -19.68 2.08 7.57
CA SER A 64 -21.07 1.76 7.91
C SER A 64 -21.14 0.83 9.12
N PRO A 65 -21.95 1.13 10.15
CA PRO A 65 -22.06 0.30 11.34
C PRO A 65 -22.74 -1.05 11.06
N LYS A 66 -23.61 -1.14 10.04
CA LYS A 66 -24.28 -2.41 9.67
C LYS A 66 -23.40 -3.33 8.84
N ASN A 67 -22.52 -2.77 8.04
CA ASN A 67 -21.65 -3.52 7.16
C ASN A 67 -20.23 -2.93 7.21
N SER A 68 -19.37 -3.56 8.02
CA SER A 68 -17.99 -3.12 8.24
C SER A 68 -17.15 -3.03 6.95
N HIS A 69 -17.57 -3.70 5.88
CA HIS A 69 -16.90 -3.64 4.58
C HIS A 69 -17.37 -2.49 3.68
N LEU A 70 -18.43 -1.77 4.08
CA LEU A 70 -18.93 -0.62 3.33
C LEU A 70 -18.31 0.66 3.87
N VAL A 71 -17.47 1.28 3.06
CA VAL A 71 -16.72 2.48 3.44
C VAL A 71 -17.02 3.61 2.46
N LEU A 72 -17.35 4.77 3.01
CA LEU A 72 -17.49 6.03 2.27
C LEU A 72 -16.23 6.86 2.48
N VAL A 73 -15.65 7.32 1.40
CA VAL A 73 -14.44 8.15 1.41
C VAL A 73 -14.75 9.47 0.72
N ALA A 74 -14.46 10.59 1.34
CA ALA A 74 -14.65 11.91 0.76
C ALA A 74 -13.32 12.66 0.61
N ASP A 75 -13.15 13.32 -0.53
CA ASP A 75 -12.01 14.18 -0.83
C ASP A 75 -12.21 15.62 -0.37
N GLU A 76 -11.17 16.44 -0.52
CA GLU A 76 -11.14 17.86 -0.16
C GLU A 76 -12.19 18.70 -0.90
N ASP A 77 -12.61 18.30 -2.10
CA ASP A 77 -13.65 19.03 -2.89
C ASP A 77 -15.08 18.55 -2.57
N GLY A 78 -15.24 17.57 -1.69
CA GLY A 78 -16.52 16.96 -1.36
C GLY A 78 -16.99 15.92 -2.36
N HIS A 79 -16.10 15.38 -3.23
CA HIS A 79 -16.41 14.19 -3.99
C HIS A 79 -16.24 12.96 -3.11
N ALA A 80 -17.22 12.10 -3.11
CA ALA A 80 -17.21 10.90 -2.29
C ALA A 80 -17.34 9.63 -3.13
N LEU A 81 -16.63 8.60 -2.68
CA LEU A 81 -16.65 7.26 -3.24
C LEU A 81 -17.20 6.28 -2.20
N LEU A 82 -18.24 5.54 -2.56
CA LEU A 82 -18.72 4.43 -1.76
C LEU A 82 -18.08 3.15 -2.25
N MET A 83 -17.31 2.49 -1.38
CA MET A 83 -16.50 1.32 -1.70
C MET A 83 -16.88 0.11 -0.86
N ASN A 84 -16.75 -1.07 -1.44
CA ASN A 84 -16.76 -2.33 -0.69
C ASN A 84 -15.32 -2.84 -0.57
N THR A 85 -14.80 -2.88 0.66
CA THR A 85 -13.41 -3.27 0.94
C THR A 85 -13.16 -4.76 0.76
N ALA A 86 -14.13 -5.64 1.08
CA ALA A 86 -13.98 -7.09 0.92
C ALA A 86 -13.88 -7.50 -0.55
N ARG A 87 -14.72 -6.92 -1.42
CA ARG A 87 -14.73 -7.21 -2.86
C ARG A 87 -13.82 -6.31 -3.67
N ARG A 88 -13.16 -5.34 -3.03
CA ARG A 88 -12.36 -4.30 -3.69
C ARG A 88 -13.09 -3.67 -4.88
N SER A 89 -14.38 -3.35 -4.69
CA SER A 89 -15.23 -2.80 -5.75
C SER A 89 -15.76 -1.42 -5.36
N LEU A 90 -15.91 -0.57 -6.38
CA LEU A 90 -16.53 0.73 -6.24
C LEU A 90 -18.02 0.59 -6.51
N LEU A 91 -18.86 1.05 -5.57
CA LEU A 91 -20.31 0.92 -5.65
C LEU A 91 -20.97 2.17 -6.22
N ALA A 92 -20.59 3.37 -5.74
CA ALA A 92 -21.18 4.61 -6.19
C ALA A 92 -20.21 5.79 -6.09
N HIS A 93 -20.44 6.78 -6.96
CA HIS A 93 -19.82 8.11 -6.89
C HIS A 93 -20.86 9.11 -6.42
N MET A 94 -20.45 10.01 -5.55
CA MET A 94 -21.30 11.07 -5.03
C MET A 94 -20.53 12.39 -4.95
N SER A 95 -21.23 13.51 -4.95
CA SER A 95 -20.63 14.82 -4.71
C SER A 95 -21.49 15.61 -3.75
N PHE A 96 -20.90 16.07 -2.65
CA PHE A 96 -21.53 16.95 -1.67
C PHE A 96 -21.43 18.44 -2.03
N LYS A 97 -20.75 18.77 -3.14
CA LYS A 97 -20.54 20.11 -3.69
C LYS A 97 -19.65 21.05 -2.87
N LEU A 98 -19.52 20.85 -1.58
CA LEU A 98 -18.63 21.58 -0.69
C LEU A 98 -17.73 20.61 0.09
N PRO A 99 -16.57 21.08 0.58
CA PRO A 99 -15.71 20.29 1.45
C PRO A 99 -16.46 19.76 2.67
N ALA A 100 -16.38 18.46 2.91
CA ALA A 100 -16.96 17.85 4.10
C ALA A 100 -15.90 17.70 5.19
N ARG A 101 -16.06 18.44 6.30
CA ARG A 101 -15.13 18.36 7.43
C ARG A 101 -15.36 17.13 8.29
N ASP A 102 -16.60 16.63 8.36
CA ASP A 102 -16.94 15.39 9.02
C ASP A 102 -18.10 14.69 8.33
N ILE A 103 -18.06 13.35 8.37
CA ILE A 103 -19.04 12.46 7.77
C ILE A 103 -19.26 11.30 8.72
N GLN A 104 -20.50 11.07 9.16
CA GLN A 104 -20.81 9.97 10.05
C GLN A 104 -22.12 9.26 9.67
N PHE A 105 -22.09 7.95 9.66
CA PHE A 105 -23.30 7.13 9.57
C PHE A 105 -24.06 7.14 10.89
N SER A 106 -25.36 7.11 10.81
CA SER A 106 -26.18 6.88 12.02
C SER A 106 -25.96 5.46 12.54
N PRO A 107 -26.07 5.21 13.86
CA PRO A 107 -25.89 3.86 14.43
C PRO A 107 -26.81 2.80 13.83
N ASP A 108 -28.02 3.18 13.39
CA ASP A 108 -28.92 2.29 12.67
C ASP A 108 -28.54 2.06 11.19
N GLY A 109 -27.53 2.77 10.68
CA GLY A 109 -27.04 2.68 9.30
C GLY A 109 -28.04 3.14 8.24
N ARG A 110 -29.14 3.85 8.60
CA ARG A 110 -30.14 4.33 7.64
C ARG A 110 -29.85 5.73 7.12
N PHE A 111 -29.10 6.51 7.88
CA PHE A 111 -28.80 7.90 7.56
C PHE A 111 -27.29 8.15 7.59
N LEU A 112 -26.92 9.18 6.84
CA LEU A 112 -25.57 9.70 6.77
C LEU A 112 -25.63 11.20 7.03
N ALA A 113 -24.96 11.70 8.07
CA ALA A 113 -24.80 13.11 8.31
C ALA A 113 -23.48 13.61 7.76
N VAL A 114 -23.50 14.74 7.06
CA VAL A 114 -22.37 15.37 6.39
C VAL A 114 -22.33 16.84 6.74
N THR A 115 -21.18 17.35 7.14
CA THR A 115 -20.98 18.79 7.32
C THR A 115 -20.91 19.48 5.96
N HIS A 116 -21.56 20.60 5.83
CA HIS A 116 -21.65 21.39 4.59
C HIS A 116 -21.47 22.88 4.91
N GLY A 117 -20.23 23.32 5.15
CA GLY A 117 -19.93 24.65 5.64
C GLY A 117 -20.61 24.91 7.00
N THR A 118 -21.47 25.93 7.10
CA THR A 118 -22.24 26.29 8.32
C THR A 118 -23.47 25.38 8.57
N GLN A 119 -23.74 24.42 7.71
CA GLN A 119 -24.93 23.57 7.74
C GLN A 119 -24.56 22.09 7.91
N VAL A 120 -25.54 21.30 8.35
CA VAL A 120 -25.45 19.84 8.36
C VAL A 120 -26.50 19.27 7.42
N GLN A 121 -26.10 18.43 6.49
CA GLN A 121 -26.98 17.69 5.58
C GLN A 121 -27.10 16.25 6.02
N VAL A 122 -28.33 15.78 6.15
CA VAL A 122 -28.60 14.37 6.45
C VAL A 122 -29.17 13.71 5.18
N TRP A 123 -28.53 12.58 4.82
CA TRP A 123 -28.84 11.82 3.63
C TRP A 123 -29.34 10.43 4.02
N ARG A 124 -30.29 9.87 3.27
CA ARG A 124 -30.62 8.45 3.37
C ARG A 124 -29.54 7.63 2.71
N THR A 125 -29.12 6.57 3.38
CA THR A 125 -28.16 5.61 2.84
C THR A 125 -28.84 4.63 1.89
N PRO A 126 -28.11 4.06 0.91
CA PRO A 126 -28.66 3.08 -0.01
C PRO A 126 -29.12 1.83 0.73
N ASN A 127 -30.25 1.29 0.32
CA ASN A 127 -30.73 0.03 0.83
C ASN A 127 -29.88 -1.12 0.26
N VAL A 128 -29.44 -2.03 1.11
CA VAL A 128 -28.59 -3.17 0.71
C VAL A 128 -29.33 -4.13 -0.25
N PHE A 129 -30.66 -4.18 -0.15
CA PHE A 129 -31.49 -5.13 -0.90
C PHE A 129 -32.08 -4.58 -2.20
N VAL A 130 -32.10 -3.27 -2.37
CA VAL A 130 -32.69 -2.63 -3.54
C VAL A 130 -31.62 -1.82 -4.26
N ARG A 131 -31.46 -2.09 -5.56
CA ARG A 131 -30.53 -1.33 -6.41
C ARG A 131 -31.23 -0.07 -6.89
N GLU A 132 -30.90 1.05 -6.25
CA GLU A 132 -31.44 2.37 -6.59
C GLU A 132 -30.49 3.11 -7.56
N PHE A 133 -31.06 3.90 -8.48
CA PHE A 133 -30.28 4.72 -9.41
C PHE A 133 -29.50 5.82 -8.68
N ALA A 134 -30.12 6.47 -7.70
CA ALA A 134 -29.50 7.45 -6.82
C ALA A 134 -29.41 6.85 -5.40
N PRO A 135 -28.25 6.28 -5.02
CA PRO A 135 -28.14 5.55 -3.75
C PRO A 135 -28.28 6.44 -2.52
N PHE A 136 -27.94 7.72 -2.63
CA PHE A 136 -28.06 8.67 -1.54
C PHE A 136 -29.11 9.72 -1.89
N VAL A 137 -30.11 9.86 -1.03
CA VAL A 137 -31.19 10.87 -1.17
C VAL A 137 -31.12 11.84 -0.01
N LEU A 138 -31.09 13.16 -0.31
CA LEU A 138 -31.10 14.18 0.72
C LEU A 138 -32.38 14.10 1.53
N HIS A 139 -32.28 13.89 2.84
CA HIS A 139 -33.42 13.83 3.74
C HIS A 139 -33.74 15.22 4.27
N ARG A 140 -32.78 15.89 4.89
CA ARG A 140 -33.01 17.23 5.47
C ARG A 140 -31.68 18.00 5.62
N THR A 141 -31.78 19.34 5.55
CA THR A 141 -30.67 20.25 5.86
C THR A 141 -30.97 20.97 7.15
N TYR A 142 -29.99 20.99 8.06
CA TYR A 142 -30.07 21.65 9.35
C TYR A 142 -29.18 22.89 9.34
N VAL A 143 -29.79 24.03 9.72
CA VAL A 143 -29.15 25.34 9.73
C VAL A 143 -29.14 25.87 11.15
N GLY A 144 -28.12 26.67 11.50
CA GLY A 144 -28.11 27.33 12.81
C GLY A 144 -26.73 27.84 13.24
N HIS A 145 -25.66 27.19 12.83
CA HIS A 145 -24.31 27.67 13.12
C HIS A 145 -23.95 28.91 12.30
N SER A 146 -23.14 29.79 12.89
CA SER A 146 -22.67 31.01 12.23
C SER A 146 -21.35 30.83 11.52
N ASP A 147 -20.59 29.75 11.84
CA ASP A 147 -19.32 29.40 11.25
C ASP A 147 -19.28 27.92 10.89
N ASP A 148 -18.20 27.45 10.29
CA ASP A 148 -18.06 26.09 9.81
C ASP A 148 -18.28 25.02 10.90
N VAL A 149 -19.05 24.02 10.55
CA VAL A 149 -19.26 22.84 11.39
C VAL A 149 -18.06 21.91 11.30
N ILE A 150 -17.48 21.53 12.45
CA ILE A 150 -16.27 20.73 12.56
C ILE A 150 -16.61 19.24 12.64
N SER A 151 -17.52 18.84 13.56
CA SER A 151 -17.85 17.44 13.79
C SER A 151 -19.32 17.19 14.04
N ILE A 152 -19.73 15.94 13.86
CA ILE A 152 -21.07 15.45 14.08
C ILE A 152 -20.98 14.20 14.95
N THR A 153 -21.88 14.02 15.91
CA THR A 153 -21.99 12.82 16.74
C THR A 153 -23.45 12.43 16.90
N TRP A 154 -23.76 11.18 16.58
CA TRP A 154 -25.13 10.65 16.70
C TRP A 154 -25.42 10.14 18.11
N SER A 155 -26.70 10.25 18.53
CA SER A 155 -27.23 9.51 19.68
C SER A 155 -27.32 8.01 19.35
N LYS A 156 -27.29 7.14 20.36
CA LYS A 156 -27.40 5.70 20.22
C LYS A 156 -28.70 5.27 19.50
N ASN A 157 -29.78 6.00 19.74
CA ASN A 157 -31.10 5.75 19.14
C ASN A 157 -31.26 6.32 17.72
N SER A 158 -30.22 6.95 17.16
CA SER A 158 -30.23 7.58 15.82
C SER A 158 -31.31 8.68 15.64
N ARG A 159 -31.94 9.15 16.73
CA ARG A 159 -32.99 10.19 16.67
C ARG A 159 -32.44 11.60 16.80
N PHE A 160 -31.32 11.74 17.51
CA PHE A 160 -30.68 13.03 17.78
C PHE A 160 -29.23 13.00 17.30
N PHE A 161 -28.71 14.17 17.00
CA PHE A 161 -27.28 14.33 16.75
C PHE A 161 -26.80 15.69 17.29
N LEU A 162 -25.54 15.71 17.69
CA LEU A 162 -24.80 16.89 18.08
C LEU A 162 -23.95 17.36 16.91
N SER A 163 -23.89 18.66 16.70
CA SER A 163 -22.94 19.28 15.79
C SER A 163 -22.08 20.28 16.54
N THR A 164 -20.81 20.34 16.24
CA THR A 164 -19.85 21.29 16.81
C THR A 164 -19.30 22.21 15.73
N SER A 165 -19.00 23.44 16.09
CA SER A 165 -18.58 24.46 15.13
C SER A 165 -17.43 25.34 15.65
N LYS A 166 -16.77 26.00 14.71
CA LYS A 166 -15.81 27.08 14.99
C LYS A 166 -16.44 28.29 15.70
N ASP A 167 -17.79 28.40 15.67
CA ASP A 167 -18.53 29.46 16.36
C ASP A 167 -18.56 29.31 17.90
N MET A 168 -17.69 28.43 18.45
CA MET A 168 -17.58 28.15 19.90
C MET A 168 -18.85 27.52 20.52
N THR A 169 -19.76 27.02 19.70
CA THR A 169 -20.99 26.35 20.16
C THR A 169 -21.12 24.94 19.68
N ALA A 170 -21.81 24.13 20.45
CA ALA A 170 -22.34 22.85 20.00
C ALA A 170 -23.88 22.94 19.95
N ARG A 171 -24.51 22.21 19.03
CA ARG A 171 -25.97 22.21 18.89
C ARG A 171 -26.52 20.81 18.82
N LEU A 172 -27.70 20.64 19.45
CA LEU A 172 -28.48 19.41 19.43
C LEU A 172 -29.64 19.55 18.46
N PHE A 173 -29.71 18.63 17.51
CA PHE A 173 -30.77 18.54 16.52
C PHE A 173 -31.51 17.22 16.63
N SER A 174 -32.77 17.23 16.24
CA SER A 174 -33.60 16.03 16.10
C SER A 174 -33.73 15.65 14.63
N LEU A 175 -33.62 14.36 14.33
CA LEU A 175 -33.81 13.84 12.98
C LEU A 175 -35.26 13.97 12.52
N ASP A 176 -36.16 13.47 13.34
CA ASP A 176 -37.60 13.57 13.11
C ASP A 176 -38.20 14.76 13.85
N PRO A 177 -39.26 15.38 13.35
CA PRO A 177 -39.94 16.49 14.02
C PRO A 177 -40.62 15.96 15.31
N VAL A 178 -40.05 16.32 16.45
CA VAL A 178 -40.65 16.02 17.76
C VAL A 178 -41.52 17.26 18.15
N PRO A 179 -42.80 17.06 18.49
CA PRO A 179 -43.67 18.15 18.93
C PRO A 179 -43.08 18.88 20.15
N GLY A 180 -42.92 20.21 20.05
CA GLY A 180 -42.37 21.03 21.14
C GLY A 180 -40.84 21.08 21.23
N PHE A 181 -40.10 20.29 20.45
CA PHE A 181 -38.65 20.36 20.41
C PHE A 181 -38.15 21.59 19.62
N ARG A 182 -37.20 22.32 20.21
CA ARG A 182 -36.39 23.33 19.52
C ARG A 182 -34.93 22.98 19.61
N PRO A 183 -34.10 23.19 18.53
CA PRO A 183 -32.68 22.95 18.60
C PRO A 183 -32.05 23.66 19.78
N LYS A 184 -31.26 22.91 20.59
CA LYS A 184 -30.61 23.43 21.78
C LYS A 184 -29.20 23.83 21.48
N THR A 185 -28.73 24.96 22.01
CA THR A 185 -27.37 25.46 21.80
C THR A 185 -26.63 25.41 23.11
N PHE A 186 -25.45 24.82 23.07
CA PHE A 186 -24.52 24.71 24.19
C PHE A 186 -23.45 25.76 24.02
N THR A 187 -23.46 26.76 24.92
CA THR A 187 -22.56 27.93 24.90
C THR A 187 -21.71 27.94 26.16
N GLY A 188 -20.46 28.35 26.09
CA GLY A 188 -19.58 28.40 27.27
C GLY A 188 -18.10 28.15 26.98
N HIS A 189 -17.77 27.74 25.79
CA HIS A 189 -16.39 27.64 25.31
C HIS A 189 -15.86 28.99 24.85
N ARG A 190 -14.55 29.16 24.90
CA ARG A 190 -13.82 30.37 24.49
C ARG A 190 -13.16 30.23 23.13
N ASP A 191 -13.06 29.00 22.63
CA ASP A 191 -12.45 28.66 21.34
C ASP A 191 -13.33 27.65 20.62
N ALA A 192 -12.97 27.31 19.40
CA ALA A 192 -13.68 26.34 18.57
C ALA A 192 -13.97 25.04 19.30
N VAL A 193 -15.19 24.53 19.22
CA VAL A 193 -15.57 23.22 19.78
C VAL A 193 -15.20 22.14 18.76
N LEU A 194 -14.23 21.31 19.12
CA LEU A 194 -13.72 20.26 18.22
C LEU A 194 -14.70 19.10 18.13
N GLN A 195 -15.15 18.60 19.29
CA GLN A 195 -16.05 17.45 19.32
C GLN A 195 -17.01 17.50 20.52
N ALA A 196 -18.16 16.86 20.37
CA ALA A 196 -19.14 16.66 21.42
C ALA A 196 -19.59 15.19 21.42
N TYR A 197 -19.85 14.63 22.60
CA TYR A 197 -20.18 13.22 22.77
C TYR A 197 -21.34 13.03 23.73
N PHE A 198 -22.16 12.02 23.45
CA PHE A 198 -23.15 11.51 24.38
C PHE A 198 -22.53 10.47 25.31
N SER A 199 -22.87 10.47 26.58
CA SER A 199 -22.64 9.33 27.47
C SER A 199 -23.45 8.11 27.01
N LEU A 200 -23.10 6.92 27.49
CA LEU A 200 -23.84 5.67 27.21
C LEU A 200 -25.32 5.77 27.54
N ASP A 201 -25.65 6.44 28.65
CA ASP A 201 -27.02 6.65 29.17
C ASP A 201 -27.73 7.85 28.50
N GLU A 202 -27.05 8.59 27.62
CA GLU A 202 -27.55 9.82 26.99
C GLU A 202 -28.00 10.92 27.98
N ARG A 203 -27.68 10.77 29.28
CA ARG A 203 -28.00 11.74 30.34
C ARG A 203 -27.00 12.86 30.50
N THR A 204 -25.76 12.64 30.01
CA THR A 204 -24.69 13.61 30.04
C THR A 204 -24.12 13.81 28.64
N ILE A 205 -23.68 15.03 28.36
CA ILE A 205 -23.02 15.41 27.12
C ILE A 205 -21.66 16.00 27.50
N TYR A 206 -20.60 15.56 26.77
CA TYR A 206 -19.25 16.09 26.91
C TYR A 206 -18.90 16.91 25.67
N THR A 207 -18.39 18.13 25.86
CA THR A 207 -17.92 18.97 24.76
C THR A 207 -16.47 19.34 24.99
N VAL A 208 -15.63 19.12 23.98
CA VAL A 208 -14.18 19.38 24.01
C VAL A 208 -13.85 20.50 23.04
N SER A 209 -13.14 21.52 23.53
CA SER A 209 -12.71 22.65 22.72
C SER A 209 -11.19 22.68 22.52
N ARG A 210 -10.76 23.46 21.54
CA ARG A 210 -9.36 23.60 21.12
C ARG A 210 -8.46 24.19 22.22
N ASP A 211 -9.00 25.03 23.08
CA ASP A 211 -8.30 25.62 24.23
C ASP A 211 -8.03 24.64 25.38
N GLY A 212 -8.47 23.39 25.25
CA GLY A 212 -8.32 22.36 26.26
C GLY A 212 -9.43 22.32 27.29
N ALA A 213 -10.54 23.02 27.10
CA ALA A 213 -11.69 22.95 28.00
C ALA A 213 -12.58 21.75 27.66
N CYS A 214 -12.93 20.97 28.67
CA CYS A 214 -13.94 19.91 28.62
C CYS A 214 -15.12 20.30 29.51
N LEU A 215 -16.29 20.53 28.89
CA LEU A 215 -17.51 20.87 29.63
C LEU A 215 -18.42 19.65 29.69
N THR A 216 -18.87 19.34 30.90
CA THR A 216 -19.87 18.28 31.15
C THR A 216 -21.24 18.94 31.32
N TRP A 217 -22.20 18.49 30.53
CA TRP A 217 -23.57 18.98 30.51
C TRP A 217 -24.49 17.92 31.04
N SER A 218 -25.40 18.28 31.96
CA SER A 218 -26.47 17.41 32.48
C SER A 218 -27.79 18.16 32.58
N ASN A 219 -28.86 17.46 32.82
CA ASN A 219 -30.17 18.05 33.05
C ASN A 219 -30.22 18.71 34.43
N LYS A 220 -30.51 19.97 34.47
CA LYS A 220 -30.69 20.75 35.74
C LYS A 220 -31.83 20.21 36.61
N ASP A 221 -32.92 19.79 35.98
CA ASP A 221 -34.09 19.31 36.69
C ASP A 221 -33.79 18.04 37.51
N SER A 222 -32.85 17.21 37.07
CA SER A 222 -32.37 16.01 37.81
C SER A 222 -31.52 16.37 39.01
N GLN A 223 -30.85 17.53 39.03
CA GLN A 223 -30.03 17.98 40.16
C GLN A 223 -30.87 18.63 41.24
N GLU A 224 -31.90 19.33 40.85
CA GLU A 224 -32.87 19.90 41.80
C GLU A 224 -33.63 18.79 42.52
N LEU A 225 -34.03 17.71 41.83
CA LEU A 225 -34.66 16.55 42.41
C LEU A 225 -33.76 15.78 43.40
N MET A 226 -32.45 15.63 43.09
CA MET A 226 -31.49 14.96 44.00
C MET A 226 -31.14 15.80 45.23
N GLN A 227 -31.32 17.13 45.17
CA GLN A 227 -31.16 18.01 46.31
C GLN A 227 -32.44 18.11 47.14
N GLU A 228 -33.62 17.84 46.55
CA GLU A 228 -34.92 17.82 47.22
C GLU A 228 -35.27 16.47 47.87
N GLU A 229 -34.69 15.35 47.44
CA GLU A 229 -34.84 14.04 48.08
C GLU A 229 -34.25 13.99 49.50
N SER A 230 -33.60 15.06 49.97
CA SER A 230 -33.25 15.23 51.39
C SER A 230 -34.33 15.95 52.21
N GLY A 231 -35.50 16.28 51.66
CA GLY A 231 -36.60 16.90 52.35
C GLY A 231 -37.92 16.46 51.72
N ASP A 232 -38.70 15.74 52.51
CA ASP A 232 -40.06 15.29 52.20
C ASP A 232 -40.93 16.36 51.55
N THR A 233 -41.37 16.13 50.31
CA THR A 233 -42.70 16.60 49.79
C THR A 233 -43.06 15.93 48.50
N ASP A 234 -44.13 15.18 48.48
CA ASP A 234 -44.95 14.72 47.34
C ASP A 234 -45.37 15.89 46.46
N LEU A 235 -44.92 15.92 45.25
CA LEU A 235 -45.57 16.63 44.12
C LEU A 235 -45.34 15.93 42.79
N GLY A 236 -46.46 15.54 42.19
CA GLY A 236 -46.60 14.79 40.96
C GLY A 236 -45.64 15.20 39.82
N ALA A 237 -44.64 14.38 39.62
CA ALA A 237 -43.83 14.40 38.42
C ALA A 237 -44.70 14.01 37.19
N THR A 238 -44.78 14.88 36.22
CA THR A 238 -45.47 14.63 34.97
C THR A 238 -44.84 13.43 34.27
N GLU A 239 -45.61 12.42 33.99
CA GLU A 239 -45.26 11.13 33.36
C GLU A 239 -44.48 11.28 32.00
N ALA A 240 -44.43 12.46 31.44
CA ALA A 240 -43.73 12.76 30.17
C ALA A 240 -42.19 12.80 30.24
N THR A 241 -41.58 12.86 31.45
CA THR A 241 -40.12 12.93 31.68
C THR A 241 -39.47 11.56 31.89
N ASN A 242 -40.25 10.52 32.04
CA ASN A 242 -39.72 9.17 32.35
C ASN A 242 -39.55 8.26 31.14
N ASP A 243 -39.98 8.65 29.94
CA ASP A 243 -39.72 7.87 28.76
C ASP A 243 -38.23 8.06 28.35
N PRO A 244 -37.41 7.00 28.44
CA PRO A 244 -35.98 7.08 28.11
C PRO A 244 -35.72 7.56 26.65
N GLU A 245 -36.72 7.39 25.78
CA GLU A 245 -36.66 7.78 24.38
C GLU A 245 -36.77 9.29 24.13
N ASN A 246 -37.43 10.02 25.01
CA ASN A 246 -37.70 11.46 24.87
C ASN A 246 -36.90 12.34 25.84
N TYR A 247 -36.10 11.75 26.72
CA TYR A 247 -35.31 12.48 27.72
C TYR A 247 -34.44 13.55 27.09
N VAL A 248 -33.66 13.19 26.03
CA VAL A 248 -32.72 14.09 25.33
C VAL A 248 -33.43 15.33 24.76
N ALA A 249 -34.67 15.18 24.30
CA ALA A 249 -35.44 16.26 23.69
C ALA A 249 -35.88 17.31 24.69
N PHE A 250 -36.32 16.93 25.86
CA PHE A 250 -36.98 17.81 26.84
C PHE A 250 -36.08 18.25 27.98
N ALA A 251 -34.91 17.57 28.20
CA ALA A 251 -33.96 17.91 29.26
C ALA A 251 -33.54 19.42 29.21
N ARG A 252 -33.47 20.07 30.35
CA ARG A 252 -32.91 21.43 30.52
C ARG A 252 -31.42 21.33 30.74
N TRP A 253 -30.65 21.25 29.64
CA TRP A 253 -29.21 21.14 29.69
C TRP A 253 -28.52 22.33 30.36
N GLY A 254 -27.65 22.05 31.31
CA GLY A 254 -26.81 23.02 31.97
C GLY A 254 -25.42 22.52 32.23
N VAL A 255 -24.46 23.43 32.37
CA VAL A 255 -23.06 23.08 32.66
C VAL A 255 -22.97 22.58 34.08
N MET A 256 -22.56 21.32 34.25
CA MET A 256 -22.31 20.70 35.54
C MET A 256 -20.88 20.94 36.02
N GLN A 257 -19.93 20.62 35.18
CA GLN A 257 -18.51 20.73 35.49
C GLN A 257 -17.76 21.38 34.35
N ARG A 258 -16.67 22.10 34.71
CA ARG A 258 -15.74 22.69 33.76
C ARG A 258 -14.34 22.17 34.10
N ASN A 259 -13.84 21.30 33.27
CA ASN A 259 -12.52 20.70 33.44
C ASN A 259 -11.59 21.19 32.33
N TYR A 260 -10.31 21.23 32.64
CA TYR A 260 -9.30 21.65 31.68
C TYR A 260 -8.19 20.61 31.59
N PHE A 261 -7.76 20.28 30.37
CA PHE A 261 -6.59 19.46 30.15
C PHE A 261 -5.33 20.29 30.44
N HIS A 262 -4.71 20.07 31.60
CA HIS A 262 -3.56 20.86 32.02
C HIS A 262 -2.28 20.41 31.32
N GLN A 263 -1.98 21.04 30.18
CA GLN A 263 -0.69 20.90 29.53
C GLN A 263 -0.18 22.26 29.08
N ALA A 264 1.07 22.59 29.48
CA ALA A 264 1.66 23.88 29.18
C ALA A 264 1.92 24.04 27.69
N ASN A 265 1.48 25.17 27.11
CA ASN A 265 1.73 25.58 25.71
C ASN A 265 1.26 24.60 24.63
N THR A 266 0.21 23.83 24.87
CA THR A 266 -0.33 22.88 23.91
C THR A 266 -1.82 23.12 23.66
N GLN A 267 -2.26 22.88 22.43
CA GLN A 267 -3.68 22.93 22.06
C GLN A 267 -4.17 21.51 21.78
N VAL A 268 -5.46 21.29 22.02
CA VAL A 268 -6.12 20.05 21.61
C VAL A 268 -6.35 20.09 20.10
N VAL A 269 -6.01 19.01 19.42
CA VAL A 269 -6.21 18.88 17.96
C VAL A 269 -7.34 17.91 17.64
N CYS A 270 -7.40 16.79 18.35
CA CYS A 270 -8.38 15.73 18.12
C CYS A 270 -8.77 15.07 19.44
N ALA A 271 -9.97 14.55 19.49
CA ALA A 271 -10.46 13.76 20.60
C ALA A 271 -11.29 12.58 20.08
N ALA A 272 -11.37 11.50 20.86
CA ALA A 272 -12.25 10.38 20.63
C ALA A 272 -12.81 9.87 21.94
N PHE A 273 -14.06 9.49 21.96
CA PHE A 273 -14.74 9.02 23.15
C PHE A 273 -15.37 7.65 22.91
N HIS A 274 -15.13 6.73 23.82
CA HIS A 274 -15.72 5.40 23.79
C HIS A 274 -16.81 5.30 24.86
N ALA A 275 -18.05 5.38 24.42
CA ALA A 275 -19.21 5.43 25.31
C ALA A 275 -19.35 4.19 26.24
N PRO A 276 -19.14 2.93 25.78
CA PRO A 276 -19.26 1.75 26.64
C PRO A 276 -18.29 1.72 27.83
N THR A 277 -17.06 2.19 27.65
CA THR A 277 -16.04 2.23 28.73
C THR A 277 -15.87 3.60 29.34
N SER A 278 -16.64 4.60 28.91
CA SER A 278 -16.59 6.01 29.36
C SER A 278 -15.20 6.63 29.27
N ARG A 279 -14.36 6.22 28.33
CA ARG A 279 -12.99 6.72 28.14
C ARG A 279 -12.90 7.77 27.08
N LEU A 280 -12.20 8.86 27.42
CA LEU A 280 -11.92 9.97 26.54
C LEU A 280 -10.43 10.01 26.22
N VAL A 281 -10.07 9.97 24.93
CA VAL A 281 -8.70 10.15 24.46
C VAL A 281 -8.59 11.50 23.78
N VAL A 282 -7.54 12.25 24.12
CA VAL A 282 -7.27 13.58 23.58
C VAL A 282 -5.87 13.62 23.04
N GLY A 283 -5.71 14.12 21.80
CA GLY A 283 -4.43 14.33 21.13
C GLY A 283 -4.07 15.82 21.06
N PHE A 284 -2.78 16.11 21.32
CA PHE A 284 -2.27 17.48 21.42
C PHE A 284 -1.29 17.84 20.29
N THR A 285 -1.06 19.13 20.14
CA THR A 285 -0.08 19.69 19.19
C THR A 285 1.36 19.28 19.47
N SER A 286 1.68 18.90 20.71
CA SER A 286 3.02 18.45 21.14
C SER A 286 3.33 17.00 20.82
N GLY A 287 2.38 16.24 20.22
CA GLY A 287 2.53 14.80 20.02
C GLY A 287 2.28 13.96 21.27
N LEU A 288 1.79 14.59 22.32
CA LEU A 288 1.27 13.92 23.51
C LEU A 288 -0.16 13.49 23.27
N PHE A 289 -0.56 12.38 23.85
CA PHE A 289 -1.97 12.06 24.05
C PHE A 289 -2.25 11.84 25.53
N SER A 290 -3.49 12.04 25.94
CA SER A 290 -3.94 11.72 27.28
C SER A 290 -5.22 10.90 27.22
N LEU A 291 -5.30 9.91 28.09
CA LEU A 291 -6.45 9.04 28.31
C LEU A 291 -7.09 9.42 29.64
N TRP A 292 -8.39 9.67 29.62
CA TRP A 292 -9.18 10.14 30.77
C TRP A 292 -10.37 9.22 31.00
N ASP A 293 -10.67 8.97 32.26
CA ASP A 293 -11.90 8.30 32.69
C ASP A 293 -12.99 9.33 32.99
N MET A 294 -14.14 9.14 32.39
CA MET A 294 -15.28 10.03 32.54
C MET A 294 -16.39 9.29 33.32
N PRO A 295 -17.19 9.93 34.19
CA PRO A 295 -17.31 11.39 34.37
C PRO A 295 -16.33 12.01 35.36
N ASP A 296 -15.55 11.23 36.12
CA ASP A 296 -14.71 11.69 37.23
C ASP A 296 -13.50 12.54 36.79
N PHE A 297 -13.25 12.60 35.49
CA PHE A 297 -12.12 13.35 34.90
C PHE A 297 -10.77 12.97 35.52
N GLN A 298 -10.54 11.66 35.65
CA GLN A 298 -9.27 11.12 36.13
C GLN A 298 -8.35 10.79 34.96
N SER A 299 -7.10 11.27 35.02
CA SER A 299 -6.08 10.94 34.03
C SER A 299 -5.57 9.53 34.24
N ILE A 300 -5.74 8.64 33.25
CA ILE A 300 -5.21 7.27 33.28
C ILE A 300 -3.77 7.27 32.76
N HIS A 301 -3.55 7.80 31.56
CA HIS A 301 -2.24 7.88 30.92
C HIS A 301 -2.03 9.22 30.22
N ALA A 302 -0.78 9.69 30.22
CA ALA A 302 -0.32 10.83 29.44
C ALA A 302 1.05 10.49 28.86
N LEU A 303 1.12 10.17 27.57
CA LEU A 303 2.32 9.67 26.92
C LEU A 303 2.61 10.44 25.61
N SER A 304 3.90 10.63 25.33
CA SER A 304 4.35 11.17 24.04
C SER A 304 4.58 10.03 23.06
N ILE A 305 3.78 9.99 22.00
CA ILE A 305 3.88 8.96 20.94
C ILE A 305 4.64 9.49 19.74
N SER A 306 4.53 10.78 19.48
CA SER A 306 5.10 11.43 18.30
C SER A 306 5.86 12.68 18.71
N GLN A 307 6.82 13.08 17.88
CA GLN A 307 7.50 14.35 18.02
C GLN A 307 6.73 15.54 17.43
N ASP A 308 5.66 15.27 16.68
CA ASP A 308 4.81 16.23 16.02
C ASP A 308 3.33 16.01 16.38
N LYS A 309 2.49 16.99 16.05
CA LYS A 309 1.06 16.99 16.36
C LYS A 309 0.35 15.71 15.94
N ILE A 310 -0.52 15.22 16.79
CA ILE A 310 -1.43 14.12 16.51
C ILE A 310 -2.63 14.71 15.76
N SER A 311 -2.81 14.31 14.51
CA SER A 311 -3.87 14.85 13.63
C SER A 311 -5.19 14.10 13.73
N SER A 312 -5.16 12.82 14.08
CA SER A 312 -6.34 11.98 14.19
C SER A 312 -6.18 10.93 15.29
N VAL A 313 -7.28 10.67 16.00
CA VAL A 313 -7.40 9.65 17.04
C VAL A 313 -8.65 8.84 16.77
N ALA A 314 -8.57 7.52 16.94
CA ALA A 314 -9.71 6.61 16.92
C ALA A 314 -9.57 5.55 18.00
N ILE A 315 -10.70 5.07 18.50
CA ILE A 315 -10.80 3.99 19.50
C ILE A 315 -11.50 2.82 18.82
N ASN A 316 -11.06 1.60 19.09
CA ASN A 316 -11.74 0.41 18.57
C ASN A 316 -13.04 0.12 19.34
N GLU A 317 -13.84 -0.80 18.86
CA GLU A 317 -15.12 -1.17 19.45
C GLU A 317 -15.00 -1.81 20.84
N SER A 318 -13.89 -2.49 21.16
CA SER A 318 -13.62 -3.04 22.49
C SER A 318 -13.13 -1.98 23.49
N GLY A 319 -12.63 -0.84 23.02
CA GLY A 319 -12.05 0.22 23.86
C GLY A 319 -10.63 -0.08 24.35
N GLU A 320 -9.96 -1.09 23.80
CA GLU A 320 -8.60 -1.50 24.19
C GLU A 320 -7.52 -0.89 23.29
N TRP A 321 -7.80 -0.75 21.99
CA TRP A 321 -6.85 -0.26 21.03
C TRP A 321 -7.11 1.18 20.64
N LEU A 322 -6.05 1.97 20.65
CA LEU A 322 -6.05 3.38 20.30
C LEU A 322 -5.23 3.58 19.03
N ALA A 323 -5.83 4.12 17.97
CA ALA A 323 -5.12 4.45 16.74
C ALA A 323 -4.82 5.94 16.67
N PHE A 324 -3.61 6.28 16.28
CA PHE A 324 -3.11 7.64 16.16
C PHE A 324 -2.49 7.88 14.79
N GLY A 325 -2.89 8.97 14.14
CA GLY A 325 -2.27 9.44 12.90
C GLY A 325 -1.47 10.72 13.14
N ALA A 326 -0.19 10.72 12.82
CA ALA A 326 0.66 11.89 12.83
C ALA A 326 0.98 12.32 11.39
N GLN A 327 0.31 13.37 10.92
CA GLN A 327 0.35 13.81 9.53
C GLN A 327 1.75 14.20 9.08
N ARG A 328 2.45 15.01 9.88
CA ARG A 328 3.73 15.59 9.51
C ARG A 328 4.86 14.56 9.41
N LEU A 329 4.80 13.51 10.21
CA LEU A 329 5.75 12.41 10.18
C LEU A 329 5.34 11.25 9.25
N GLY A 330 4.11 11.28 8.72
CA GLY A 330 3.56 10.15 7.96
C GLY A 330 3.50 8.86 8.77
N GLN A 331 3.16 8.96 10.07
CA GLN A 331 3.20 7.86 11.02
C GLN A 331 1.79 7.42 11.39
N LEU A 332 1.59 6.11 11.43
CA LEU A 332 0.38 5.46 11.92
C LEU A 332 0.77 4.53 13.08
N LEU A 333 0.12 4.72 14.20
CA LEU A 333 0.35 3.97 15.43
C LEU A 333 -0.94 3.35 15.90
N VAL A 334 -0.89 2.10 16.31
CA VAL A 334 -1.95 1.46 17.11
C VAL A 334 -1.32 0.99 18.41
N TRP A 335 -1.87 1.44 19.49
CA TRP A 335 -1.37 1.21 20.84
C TRP A 335 -2.45 0.60 21.70
N GLU A 336 -2.09 -0.44 22.43
CA GLU A 336 -2.93 -1.09 23.41
C GLU A 336 -2.64 -0.48 24.76
N TRP A 337 -3.64 0.21 25.33
CA TRP A 337 -3.43 0.98 26.54
C TRP A 337 -3.32 0.11 27.79
N ALA A 338 -3.90 -1.11 27.82
CA ALA A 338 -3.85 -2.01 28.97
C ALA A 338 -2.48 -2.71 29.12
N SER A 339 -1.87 -3.12 28.00
CA SER A 339 -0.54 -3.76 27.99
C SER A 339 0.60 -2.78 27.79
N GLU A 340 0.31 -1.51 27.50
CA GLU A 340 1.27 -0.46 27.15
C GLU A 340 2.17 -0.85 25.97
N SER A 341 1.63 -1.61 25.01
CA SER A 341 2.38 -2.13 23.88
C SER A 341 1.87 -1.57 22.56
N TYR A 342 2.78 -1.50 21.56
CA TYR A 342 2.41 -1.15 20.19
C TYR A 342 1.98 -2.41 19.44
N ILE A 343 0.74 -2.42 18.95
CA ILE A 343 0.24 -3.43 18.02
C ILE A 343 0.74 -3.13 16.61
N LEU A 344 0.68 -1.86 16.22
CA LEU A 344 1.16 -1.39 14.93
C LEU A 344 1.98 -0.12 15.12
N LYS A 345 3.21 -0.10 14.58
CA LYS A 345 4.02 1.10 14.48
C LYS A 345 4.61 1.17 13.09
N GLN A 346 3.96 1.92 12.22
CA GLN A 346 4.41 2.07 10.85
C GLN A 346 4.68 3.53 10.54
N GLN A 347 5.77 3.77 9.85
CA GLN A 347 6.17 5.09 9.38
C GLN A 347 6.59 5.01 7.93
N GLY A 348 5.96 5.80 7.07
CA GLY A 348 6.37 5.98 5.69
C GLY A 348 7.65 6.81 5.56
N HIS A 349 8.09 7.05 4.31
CA HIS A 349 9.08 8.06 4.04
C HIS A 349 8.48 9.45 4.26
N PHE A 350 9.28 10.34 4.86
CA PHE A 350 8.84 11.72 5.11
C PHE A 350 8.92 12.58 3.85
N PHE A 351 9.95 12.34 3.02
CA PHE A 351 10.19 13.00 1.74
C PHE A 351 10.01 12.04 0.57
N ASP A 352 10.30 12.50 -0.62
CA ASP A 352 10.24 11.70 -1.84
C ASP A 352 11.17 10.48 -1.77
N MET A 353 10.73 9.38 -2.36
CA MET A 353 11.56 8.20 -2.57
C MET A 353 12.34 8.35 -3.87
N ASN A 354 13.67 8.20 -3.79
CA ASN A 354 14.57 8.36 -4.93
C ASN A 354 14.83 7.06 -5.66
N THR A 355 14.96 5.98 -4.92
CA THR A 355 15.44 4.71 -5.43
C THR A 355 14.65 3.54 -4.85
N LEU A 356 14.63 2.46 -5.59
CA LEU A 356 14.10 1.18 -5.16
C LEU A 356 14.92 0.02 -5.73
N ALA A 357 14.97 -1.08 -4.99
CA ALA A 357 15.53 -2.34 -5.45
C ALA A 357 14.69 -3.52 -4.95
N TYR A 358 14.58 -4.56 -5.75
CA TYR A 358 13.98 -5.84 -5.36
C TYR A 358 15.05 -6.78 -4.84
N ALA A 359 14.75 -7.52 -3.78
CA ALA A 359 15.52 -8.69 -3.40
C ALA A 359 15.30 -9.82 -4.41
N GLN A 360 16.21 -10.79 -4.43
CA GLN A 360 16.13 -11.90 -5.39
C GLN A 360 14.90 -12.79 -5.21
N ASP A 361 14.36 -12.85 -3.99
CA ASP A 361 13.12 -13.58 -3.67
C ASP A 361 11.87 -12.94 -4.27
N GLY A 362 11.94 -11.67 -4.71
CA GLY A 362 10.83 -10.90 -5.22
C GLY A 362 9.80 -10.52 -4.15
N GLN A 363 9.98 -10.89 -2.90
CA GLN A 363 9.05 -10.61 -1.79
C GLN A 363 9.44 -9.36 -1.00
N THR A 364 10.73 -9.03 -1.02
CA THR A 364 11.26 -7.86 -0.31
C THR A 364 11.63 -6.75 -1.28
N VAL A 365 11.20 -5.53 -0.98
CA VAL A 365 11.57 -4.31 -1.72
C VAL A 365 12.24 -3.35 -0.75
N VAL A 366 13.33 -2.76 -1.19
CA VAL A 366 14.01 -1.69 -0.46
C VAL A 366 13.78 -0.37 -1.14
N THR A 367 13.56 0.66 -0.34
CA THR A 367 13.43 2.04 -0.81
C THR A 367 14.42 2.94 -0.09
N GLY A 368 15.01 3.88 -0.83
CA GLY A 368 15.81 4.97 -0.29
C GLY A 368 15.17 6.31 -0.59
N GLY A 369 15.14 7.19 0.40
CA GLY A 369 14.47 8.48 0.32
C GLY A 369 15.40 9.68 0.55
N ASP A 370 14.86 10.87 0.30
CA ASP A 370 15.50 12.15 0.62
C ASP A 370 15.64 12.38 2.14
N ASP A 371 14.93 11.57 2.94
CA ASP A 371 15.01 11.57 4.41
C ASP A 371 16.26 10.87 4.97
N GLY A 372 17.16 10.39 4.11
CA GLY A 372 18.35 9.65 4.50
C GLY A 372 18.06 8.26 5.07
N LYS A 373 16.85 7.76 4.93
CA LYS A 373 16.43 6.45 5.47
C LYS A 373 16.34 5.41 4.38
N VAL A 374 16.85 4.23 4.68
CA VAL A 374 16.64 3.02 3.88
C VAL A 374 15.57 2.18 4.57
N LYS A 375 14.51 1.82 3.85
CA LYS A 375 13.39 1.03 4.40
C LYS A 375 13.17 -0.24 3.60
N LEU A 376 12.99 -1.34 4.33
CA LEU A 376 12.63 -2.64 3.77
C LEU A 376 11.12 -2.86 3.87
N TRP A 377 10.51 -3.21 2.75
CA TRP A 377 9.08 -3.47 2.63
C TRP A 377 8.86 -4.91 2.19
N ASN A 378 7.96 -5.59 2.86
CA ASN A 378 7.48 -6.89 2.39
C ASN A 378 6.31 -6.65 1.43
N THR A 379 6.41 -7.17 0.20
CA THR A 379 5.40 -6.97 -0.85
C THR A 379 4.09 -7.69 -0.57
N VAL A 380 4.13 -8.79 0.19
CA VAL A 380 2.95 -9.60 0.51
C VAL A 380 2.16 -8.98 1.67
N SER A 381 2.86 -8.64 2.77
CA SER A 381 2.21 -8.02 3.94
C SER A 381 1.99 -6.53 3.80
N GLY A 382 2.76 -5.83 2.93
CA GLY A 382 2.71 -4.39 2.75
C GLY A 382 3.35 -3.57 3.87
N PHE A 383 3.94 -4.22 4.88
CA PHE A 383 4.56 -3.54 6.02
C PHE A 383 6.03 -3.24 5.82
N CYS A 384 6.47 -2.14 6.44
CA CYS A 384 7.88 -1.85 6.63
C CYS A 384 8.43 -2.75 7.74
N THR A 385 9.39 -3.61 7.40
CA THR A 385 10.01 -4.53 8.35
C THR A 385 11.17 -3.90 9.09
N VAL A 386 12.02 -3.17 8.38
CA VAL A 386 13.23 -2.56 8.94
C VAL A 386 13.44 -1.16 8.38
N THR A 387 13.96 -0.26 9.22
CA THR A 387 14.39 1.09 8.83
C THR A 387 15.80 1.32 9.27
N PHE A 388 16.71 1.59 8.34
CA PHE A 388 18.05 2.06 8.61
C PHE A 388 18.10 3.59 8.54
N SER A 389 18.63 4.24 9.56
CA SER A 389 18.64 5.71 9.69
C SER A 389 20.04 6.26 9.90
N GLU A 390 21.04 5.62 9.30
CA GLU A 390 22.45 5.94 9.53
C GLU A 390 22.99 7.04 8.60
N HIS A 391 22.43 7.21 7.40
CA HIS A 391 22.80 8.27 6.49
C HIS A 391 22.34 9.64 6.97
N SER A 392 23.17 10.65 6.80
CA SER A 392 22.88 12.03 7.19
C SER A 392 22.29 12.88 6.07
N ALA A 393 22.38 12.43 4.82
CA ALA A 393 21.83 13.10 3.65
C ALA A 393 20.98 12.14 2.79
N ALA A 394 20.38 12.67 1.73
CA ALA A 394 19.54 11.91 0.83
C ALA A 394 20.23 10.68 0.24
N ILE A 395 19.49 9.58 0.12
CA ILE A 395 19.94 8.37 -0.53
C ILE A 395 19.72 8.50 -2.03
N SER A 396 20.78 8.31 -2.79
CA SER A 396 20.74 8.41 -4.25
C SER A 396 20.36 7.08 -4.90
N GLN A 397 20.98 5.99 -4.48
CA GLN A 397 20.72 4.66 -5.06
C GLN A 397 20.90 3.56 -4.02
N VAL A 398 20.12 2.49 -4.21
CA VAL A 398 20.16 1.28 -3.38
C VAL A 398 20.22 0.06 -4.30
N GLU A 399 21.03 -0.93 -3.94
CA GLU A 399 21.16 -2.16 -4.71
C GLU A 399 21.44 -3.37 -3.81
N PHE A 400 20.86 -4.53 -4.16
CA PHE A 400 21.14 -5.80 -3.50
C PHE A 400 22.31 -6.51 -4.15
N ALA A 401 23.15 -7.16 -3.36
CA ALA A 401 24.08 -8.14 -3.89
C ALA A 401 23.30 -9.34 -4.46
N LYS A 402 23.70 -9.84 -5.62
CA LYS A 402 23.09 -11.05 -6.20
C LYS A 402 23.41 -12.31 -5.41
N GLN A 403 24.57 -12.33 -4.75
CA GLN A 403 24.95 -13.41 -3.85
C GLN A 403 25.03 -12.86 -2.43
N GLY A 404 24.37 -13.56 -1.50
CA GLY A 404 24.33 -13.16 -0.09
C GLY A 404 23.21 -12.18 0.23
N GLN A 405 22.92 -12.05 1.50
CA GLN A 405 21.88 -11.16 2.03
C GLN A 405 22.49 -9.80 2.43
N VAL A 406 23.06 -9.11 1.44
CA VAL A 406 23.70 -7.82 1.63
C VAL A 406 23.03 -6.75 0.78
N LEU A 407 22.79 -5.61 1.40
CA LEU A 407 22.22 -4.43 0.79
C LEU A 407 23.24 -3.30 0.79
N PHE A 408 23.37 -2.61 -0.33
CA PHE A 408 24.23 -1.43 -0.46
C PHE A 408 23.38 -0.19 -0.68
N SER A 409 23.80 0.92 -0.09
CA SER A 409 23.21 2.24 -0.31
C SER A 409 24.29 3.28 -0.56
N ALA A 410 24.07 4.14 -1.54
CA ALA A 410 24.87 5.32 -1.80
C ALA A 410 24.10 6.57 -1.37
N SER A 411 24.80 7.55 -0.83
CA SER A 411 24.20 8.79 -0.34
C SER A 411 25.02 10.02 -0.75
N LEU A 412 24.34 11.14 -0.77
CA LEU A 412 24.95 12.46 -0.98
C LEU A 412 25.81 12.89 0.22
N ASP A 413 25.83 12.11 1.34
CA ASP A 413 26.75 12.34 2.47
C ASP A 413 28.19 11.91 2.18
N GLY A 414 28.47 11.38 0.98
CA GLY A 414 29.80 10.95 0.56
C GLY A 414 30.18 9.56 1.08
N THR A 415 29.21 8.79 1.53
CA THR A 415 29.42 7.41 1.98
C THR A 415 28.59 6.40 1.20
N VAL A 416 29.18 5.23 0.98
CA VAL A 416 28.45 4.03 0.57
C VAL A 416 28.43 3.05 1.74
N ARG A 417 27.27 2.53 2.09
CA ARG A 417 27.10 1.64 3.24
C ARG A 417 26.62 0.28 2.83
N ALA A 418 27.13 -0.74 3.52
CA ALA A 418 26.73 -2.12 3.34
C ALA A 418 26.03 -2.65 4.60
N TYR A 419 24.81 -3.17 4.40
CA TYR A 419 23.96 -3.70 5.46
C TYR A 419 23.83 -5.22 5.34
N ASP A 420 24.00 -5.89 6.47
CA ASP A 420 23.70 -7.32 6.61
C ASP A 420 22.19 -7.48 6.90
N LEU A 421 21.48 -8.18 6.04
CA LEU A 421 20.04 -8.42 6.18
C LEU A 421 19.69 -9.58 7.11
N VAL A 422 20.66 -10.35 7.58
CA VAL A 422 20.47 -11.35 8.64
C VAL A 422 20.45 -10.69 10.00
N ARG A 423 21.36 -9.77 10.22
CA ARG A 423 21.55 -9.07 11.51
C ARG A 423 20.94 -7.67 11.54
N TYR A 424 20.46 -7.18 10.42
CA TYR A 424 19.85 -5.86 10.22
C TYR A 424 20.71 -4.70 10.75
N ARG A 425 22.01 -4.71 10.39
CA ARG A 425 22.95 -3.66 10.78
C ARG A 425 23.96 -3.34 9.69
N ASN A 426 24.49 -2.12 9.73
CA ASN A 426 25.64 -1.73 8.92
C ASN A 426 26.88 -2.50 9.39
N PHE A 427 27.53 -3.21 8.48
CA PHE A 427 28.79 -3.87 8.79
C PHE A 427 29.99 -3.20 8.14
N ARG A 428 29.79 -2.35 7.13
CA ARG A 428 30.86 -1.62 6.46
C ARG A 428 30.40 -0.30 5.87
N THR A 429 31.26 0.70 6.00
CA THR A 429 31.10 2.02 5.38
C THR A 429 32.30 2.29 4.49
N PHE A 430 32.04 2.62 3.23
CA PHE A 430 33.04 2.96 2.23
C PHE A 430 33.07 4.48 2.08
N THR A 431 34.26 5.04 2.10
CA THR A 431 34.48 6.48 1.96
C THR A 431 35.53 6.74 0.89
N SER A 432 35.40 7.87 0.22
CA SER A 432 36.42 8.39 -0.71
C SER A 432 37.51 9.17 0.03
N PRO A 433 38.70 9.33 -0.54
CA PRO A 433 39.75 10.14 0.05
C PRO A 433 39.36 11.61 0.26
N ASN A 434 38.58 12.16 -0.66
CA ASN A 434 37.97 13.48 -0.59
C ASN A 434 36.46 13.38 -0.38
N PRO A 435 35.79 14.32 0.29
CA PRO A 435 34.33 14.32 0.41
C PRO A 435 33.72 14.52 -0.99
N VAL A 436 32.93 13.55 -1.44
CA VAL A 436 32.34 13.49 -2.79
C VAL A 436 30.90 13.06 -2.67
N GLN A 437 30.00 13.64 -3.48
CA GLN A 437 28.60 13.23 -3.50
C GLN A 437 28.39 12.04 -4.46
N PHE A 438 27.91 10.91 -3.92
CA PHE A 438 27.61 9.73 -4.73
C PHE A 438 26.18 9.76 -5.23
N VAL A 439 26.01 9.66 -6.56
CA VAL A 439 24.70 9.67 -7.22
C VAL A 439 24.30 8.29 -7.75
N SER A 440 25.27 7.50 -8.20
CA SER A 440 25.04 6.18 -8.78
C SER A 440 25.83 5.10 -8.04
N LEU A 441 25.28 3.88 -8.05
CA LEU A 441 25.82 2.71 -7.38
C LEU A 441 25.67 1.51 -8.30
N ALA A 442 26.67 0.64 -8.31
CA ALA A 442 26.58 -0.66 -8.97
C ALA A 442 27.35 -1.71 -8.15
N VAL A 443 26.75 -2.88 -8.02
CA VAL A 443 27.32 -4.02 -7.33
C VAL A 443 27.61 -5.13 -8.33
N GLU A 444 28.82 -5.66 -8.28
CA GLU A 444 29.20 -6.79 -9.13
C GLU A 444 28.31 -8.03 -8.79
N PRO A 445 27.97 -8.87 -9.80
CA PRO A 445 27.19 -10.07 -9.57
C PRO A 445 27.75 -11.05 -8.52
N SER A 446 29.08 -11.11 -8.34
CA SER A 446 29.75 -11.91 -7.31
C SER A 446 29.57 -11.32 -5.90
N GLY A 447 29.29 -10.00 -5.79
CA GLY A 447 29.22 -9.26 -4.52
C GLY A 447 30.57 -8.89 -3.91
N GLU A 448 31.68 -9.08 -4.64
CA GLU A 448 33.03 -8.78 -4.14
C GLU A 448 33.44 -7.31 -4.33
N VAL A 449 32.92 -6.67 -5.37
CA VAL A 449 33.25 -5.31 -5.78
C VAL A 449 32.01 -4.43 -5.79
N VAL A 450 32.18 -3.22 -5.27
CA VAL A 450 31.17 -2.14 -5.30
C VAL A 450 31.74 -0.91 -5.97
N CYS A 451 31.00 -0.33 -6.90
CA CYS A 451 31.35 0.90 -7.59
C CYS A 451 30.31 1.98 -7.31
N ALA A 452 30.75 3.22 -7.10
CA ALA A 452 29.89 4.38 -6.98
C ALA A 452 30.39 5.54 -7.82
N GLY A 453 29.49 6.17 -8.55
CA GLY A 453 29.77 7.33 -9.39
C GLY A 453 29.48 8.64 -8.70
N SER A 454 30.35 9.61 -8.91
CA SER A 454 30.30 10.93 -8.29
C SER A 454 29.59 11.96 -9.16
N ALA A 455 28.96 12.93 -8.49
CA ALA A 455 28.39 14.11 -9.13
C ALA A 455 29.39 15.25 -9.28
N ASP A 456 30.31 15.40 -8.33
CA ASP A 456 31.17 16.57 -8.20
C ASP A 456 32.51 16.42 -8.94
N VAL A 457 33.14 15.24 -8.82
CA VAL A 457 34.48 14.98 -9.36
C VAL A 457 34.43 14.22 -10.69
N PHE A 458 33.26 13.70 -11.06
CA PHE A 458 33.00 12.96 -12.32
C PHE A 458 33.76 11.62 -12.45
N GLU A 459 34.24 11.12 -11.32
CA GLU A 459 34.97 9.85 -11.23
C GLU A 459 34.06 8.76 -10.66
N THR A 460 34.41 7.50 -10.97
CA THR A 460 33.78 6.32 -10.39
C THR A 460 34.78 5.65 -9.46
N TYR A 461 34.38 5.51 -8.20
CA TYR A 461 35.19 4.87 -7.16
C TYR A 461 34.84 3.40 -7.03
N MET A 462 35.85 2.57 -6.84
CA MET A 462 35.71 1.13 -6.76
C MET A 462 36.31 0.60 -5.46
N TRP A 463 35.54 -0.17 -4.68
CA TRP A 463 35.98 -0.76 -3.41
C TRP A 463 35.79 -2.28 -3.40
N SER A 464 36.68 -2.95 -2.65
CA SER A 464 36.49 -4.34 -2.27
C SER A 464 35.56 -4.44 -1.06
N VAL A 465 34.49 -5.20 -1.18
CA VAL A 465 33.51 -5.43 -0.10
C VAL A 465 34.11 -6.17 1.07
N GLN A 466 34.99 -7.14 0.81
CA GLN A 466 35.66 -7.93 1.85
C GLN A 466 36.64 -7.11 2.70
N THR A 467 37.50 -6.32 2.07
CA THR A 467 38.54 -5.54 2.77
C THR A 467 38.09 -4.15 3.16
N GLY A 468 37.13 -3.57 2.46
CA GLY A 468 36.70 -2.17 2.60
C GLY A 468 37.68 -1.16 2.01
N LYS A 469 38.72 -1.61 1.31
CA LYS A 469 39.73 -0.73 0.72
C LYS A 469 39.29 -0.25 -0.65
N LEU A 470 39.67 0.98 -0.98
CA LEU A 470 39.58 1.52 -2.32
C LEU A 470 40.53 0.74 -3.22
N LEU A 471 40.03 0.16 -4.30
CA LEU A 471 40.80 -0.61 -5.27
C LEU A 471 41.34 0.29 -6.36
N ASP A 472 40.48 1.07 -6.99
CA ASP A 472 40.84 1.95 -8.11
C ASP A 472 39.84 3.12 -8.24
N ILE A 473 40.22 4.13 -9.03
CA ILE A 473 39.41 5.29 -9.38
C ILE A 473 39.37 5.36 -10.91
N LEU A 474 38.20 5.16 -11.46
CA LEU A 474 37.95 5.21 -12.90
C LEU A 474 37.68 6.66 -13.32
N ALA A 475 38.67 7.33 -13.84
CA ALA A 475 38.58 8.70 -14.33
C ALA A 475 38.45 8.72 -15.86
N GLY A 476 37.69 9.67 -16.39
CA GLY A 476 37.50 9.84 -17.82
C GLY A 476 36.27 10.59 -18.24
N HIS A 477 35.18 10.57 -17.45
CA HIS A 477 34.00 11.38 -17.70
C HIS A 477 34.28 12.86 -17.41
N GLU A 478 33.65 13.75 -18.19
CA GLU A 478 33.73 15.21 -18.07
C GLU A 478 32.46 15.79 -17.43
N GLY A 479 31.51 14.98 -17.01
CA GLY A 479 30.27 15.35 -16.39
C GLY A 479 29.84 14.36 -15.28
N PRO A 480 28.81 14.69 -14.49
CA PRO A 480 28.27 13.82 -13.46
C PRO A 480 27.93 12.41 -13.97
N VAL A 481 28.35 11.40 -13.22
CA VAL A 481 28.06 9.99 -13.53
C VAL A 481 26.69 9.62 -13.01
N THR A 482 25.66 9.64 -13.87
CA THR A 482 24.27 9.52 -13.50
C THR A 482 23.82 8.10 -13.21
N SER A 483 24.36 7.12 -13.93
CA SER A 483 23.98 5.72 -13.74
C SER A 483 25.16 4.79 -14.02
N LEU A 484 25.25 3.76 -13.21
CA LEU A 484 26.23 2.67 -13.28
C LEU A 484 25.50 1.34 -13.28
N GLN A 485 25.99 0.38 -14.04
CA GLN A 485 25.53 -1.01 -13.96
C GLN A 485 26.60 -1.98 -14.43
N PHE A 486 26.77 -3.08 -13.70
CA PHE A 486 27.57 -4.20 -14.15
C PHE A 486 26.81 -5.09 -15.14
N ASP A 487 27.56 -5.74 -16.02
CA ASP A 487 27.04 -6.79 -16.88
C ASP A 487 26.49 -7.95 -16.02
N PRO A 488 25.18 -8.27 -16.16
CA PRO A 488 24.58 -9.35 -15.40
C PRO A 488 25.10 -10.73 -15.76
N ALA A 489 25.74 -10.90 -16.93
CA ALA A 489 26.36 -12.15 -17.36
C ALA A 489 27.69 -12.45 -16.66
N GLY A 490 28.26 -11.51 -15.90
CA GLY A 490 29.47 -11.71 -15.10
C GLY A 490 30.76 -11.56 -15.90
N SER A 491 30.75 -10.83 -17.02
CA SER A 491 31.95 -10.54 -17.81
C SER A 491 32.97 -9.61 -17.11
N GLY A 492 32.55 -8.97 -16.00
CA GLY A 492 33.33 -7.95 -15.31
C GLY A 492 33.34 -6.58 -16.01
N LEU A 493 32.46 -6.37 -16.96
CA LEU A 493 32.26 -5.09 -17.62
C LEU A 493 31.32 -4.20 -16.80
N LEU A 494 31.77 -2.99 -16.51
CA LEU A 494 30.95 -1.93 -15.92
C LEU A 494 30.59 -0.90 -17.00
N ALA A 495 29.31 -0.60 -17.16
CA ALA A 495 28.86 0.51 -17.99
C ALA A 495 28.54 1.72 -17.13
N SER A 496 28.95 2.89 -17.59
CA SER A 496 28.65 4.19 -16.98
C SER A 496 28.04 5.13 -17.99
N THR A 497 27.06 5.92 -17.58
CA THR A 497 26.51 7.02 -18.38
C THR A 497 26.66 8.33 -17.64
N SER A 498 26.89 9.42 -18.38
CA SER A 498 27.14 10.74 -17.81
C SER A 498 26.41 11.85 -18.59
N TRP A 499 26.34 13.03 -18.01
CA TRP A 499 25.88 14.24 -18.69
C TRP A 499 26.82 14.73 -19.78
N ASP A 500 28.02 14.19 -19.87
CA ASP A 500 28.97 14.48 -21.00
C ASP A 500 28.52 13.89 -22.34
N ARG A 501 27.32 13.30 -22.41
CA ARG A 501 26.74 12.65 -23.59
C ARG A 501 27.51 11.41 -24.04
N THR A 502 28.23 10.79 -23.14
CA THR A 502 28.94 9.54 -23.42
C THR A 502 28.49 8.41 -22.56
N VAL A 503 28.54 7.21 -23.10
CA VAL A 503 28.44 5.95 -22.34
C VAL A 503 29.80 5.27 -22.47
N ARG A 504 30.39 4.89 -21.33
CA ARG A 504 31.70 4.26 -21.28
C ARG A 504 31.60 2.86 -20.69
N LEU A 505 32.42 1.96 -21.23
CA LEU A 505 32.58 0.61 -20.73
C LEU A 505 33.95 0.47 -20.07
N TRP A 506 33.98 -0.13 -18.89
CA TRP A 506 35.18 -0.33 -18.10
C TRP A 506 35.38 -1.80 -17.82
N GLU A 507 36.53 -2.33 -18.12
CA GLU A 507 36.95 -3.66 -17.70
C GLU A 507 37.58 -3.59 -16.29
N VAL A 508 36.76 -3.94 -15.27
CA VAL A 508 37.12 -3.74 -13.85
C VAL A 508 38.32 -4.57 -13.40
N PHE A 509 38.48 -5.74 -13.97
CA PHE A 509 39.57 -6.66 -13.59
C PHE A 509 40.83 -6.57 -14.44
N LYS A 510 40.80 -5.81 -15.53
CA LYS A 510 41.97 -5.55 -16.36
C LYS A 510 42.38 -4.07 -16.23
N ARG A 511 43.68 -3.82 -16.08
CA ARG A 511 44.22 -2.46 -16.02
C ARG A 511 44.18 -1.69 -17.38
N SER A 512 43.35 -2.10 -18.30
CA SER A 512 43.09 -1.37 -19.53
C SER A 512 42.12 -0.24 -19.26
N GLY A 513 42.44 0.99 -19.67
CA GLY A 513 41.53 2.14 -19.51
C GLY A 513 40.14 1.92 -20.13
N ALA A 514 39.32 2.95 -20.12
CA ALA A 514 37.99 2.89 -20.76
C ALA A 514 38.10 2.43 -22.21
N THR A 515 37.23 1.49 -22.58
CA THR A 515 36.97 1.17 -24.01
C THR A 515 36.37 2.39 -24.71
N GLU A 516 36.26 2.33 -26.04
CA GLU A 516 35.71 3.44 -26.83
C GLU A 516 34.40 3.99 -26.26
N ALA A 517 34.31 5.32 -26.14
CA ALA A 517 33.15 6.01 -25.65
C ALA A 517 32.03 5.99 -26.69
N MET A 518 30.85 5.48 -26.37
CA MET A 518 29.67 5.54 -27.19
C MET A 518 29.01 6.92 -27.06
N GLN A 519 28.77 7.61 -28.18
CA GLN A 519 28.19 8.95 -28.19
C GLN A 519 26.65 8.93 -28.14
N LEU A 520 26.09 9.80 -27.29
CA LEU A 520 24.67 10.07 -27.21
C LEU A 520 24.34 11.43 -27.85
N ASN A 521 23.10 11.60 -28.27
CA ASN A 521 22.63 12.89 -28.82
C ASN A 521 22.39 13.94 -27.72
N ALA A 522 22.07 13.53 -26.53
CA ALA A 522 21.80 14.37 -25.36
C ALA A 522 22.35 13.73 -24.09
N GLU A 523 22.27 14.46 -22.97
CA GLU A 523 22.77 14.04 -21.67
C GLU A 523 22.15 12.71 -21.25
N GLY A 524 22.97 11.73 -20.82
CA GLY A 524 22.52 10.42 -20.35
C GLY A 524 21.99 10.49 -18.90
N LEU A 525 20.83 9.89 -18.66
CA LEU A 525 20.17 9.92 -17.34
C LEU A 525 20.14 8.56 -16.66
N ALA A 526 19.85 7.50 -17.40
CA ALA A 526 19.71 6.15 -16.85
C ALA A 526 20.23 5.12 -17.84
N LEU A 527 20.73 4.03 -17.30
CA LEU A 527 21.29 2.91 -18.05
C LEU A 527 20.70 1.60 -17.53
N ALA A 528 20.44 0.66 -18.44
CA ALA A 528 20.07 -0.70 -18.10
C ALA A 528 20.71 -1.71 -19.05
N TYR A 529 21.28 -2.78 -18.47
CA TYR A 529 21.70 -3.95 -19.22
C TYR A 529 20.54 -4.91 -19.44
N ARG A 530 20.52 -5.52 -20.61
CA ARG A 530 19.68 -6.68 -20.86
C ARG A 530 20.16 -7.87 -20.03
N PRO A 531 19.27 -8.73 -19.47
CA PRO A 531 19.70 -9.83 -18.60
C PRO A 531 20.69 -10.82 -19.23
N ASP A 532 20.73 -10.92 -20.55
CA ASP A 532 21.69 -11.76 -21.32
C ASP A 532 23.04 -11.06 -21.59
N GLY A 533 23.21 -9.80 -21.22
CA GLY A 533 24.43 -9.03 -21.44
C GLY A 533 24.66 -8.53 -22.88
N HIS A 534 23.75 -8.80 -23.83
CA HIS A 534 23.95 -8.52 -25.24
C HIS A 534 23.50 -7.12 -25.70
N GLU A 535 22.85 -6.35 -24.83
CA GLU A 535 22.32 -5.04 -25.19
C GLU A 535 22.28 -4.11 -23.99
N ILE A 536 22.55 -2.83 -24.22
CA ILE A 536 22.43 -1.76 -23.23
C ILE A 536 21.38 -0.78 -23.70
N CYS A 537 20.43 -0.44 -22.86
CA CYS A 537 19.46 0.64 -23.09
C CYS A 537 19.84 1.86 -22.25
N VAL A 538 19.89 3.02 -22.89
CA VAL A 538 20.23 4.30 -22.25
C VAL A 538 19.12 5.30 -22.49
N ALA A 539 18.63 5.91 -21.41
CA ALA A 539 17.68 7.02 -21.49
C ALA A 539 18.43 8.35 -21.50
N SER A 540 18.05 9.23 -22.43
CA SER A 540 18.62 10.57 -22.57
C SER A 540 17.62 11.66 -22.22
N LEU A 541 18.13 12.85 -21.88
CA LEU A 541 17.34 14.01 -21.44
C LEU A 541 16.34 14.51 -22.51
N ASP A 542 16.61 14.28 -23.78
CA ASP A 542 15.74 14.61 -24.91
C ASP A 542 14.53 13.66 -25.06
N GLY A 543 14.39 12.67 -24.18
CA GLY A 543 13.27 11.73 -24.18
C GLY A 543 13.41 10.59 -25.18
N HIS A 544 14.64 10.24 -25.56
CA HIS A 544 14.94 9.07 -26.39
C HIS A 544 15.47 7.92 -25.55
N LEU A 545 15.21 6.70 -26.01
CA LEU A 545 15.86 5.48 -25.55
C LEU A 545 16.79 4.98 -26.64
N SER A 546 18.09 4.94 -26.37
CA SER A 546 19.12 4.48 -27.29
C SER A 546 19.60 3.08 -26.92
N PHE A 547 19.73 2.20 -27.88
CA PHE A 547 20.16 0.81 -27.69
C PHE A 547 21.54 0.60 -28.31
N PHE A 548 22.45 0.04 -27.52
CA PHE A 548 23.84 -0.20 -27.91
C PHE A 548 24.24 -1.66 -27.70
N ASP A 549 25.17 -2.11 -28.54
CA ASP A 549 25.83 -3.39 -28.37
C ASP A 549 27.09 -3.20 -27.49
N PRO A 550 27.19 -3.87 -26.33
CA PRO A 550 28.33 -3.69 -25.42
C PRO A 550 29.64 -4.24 -25.99
N GLN A 551 29.60 -5.17 -26.94
CA GLN A 551 30.81 -5.75 -27.52
C GLN A 551 31.46 -4.86 -28.59
N ASN A 552 30.65 -4.26 -29.47
CA ASN A 552 31.09 -3.53 -30.61
C ASN A 552 30.88 -2.01 -30.49
N GLY A 553 30.22 -1.53 -29.40
CA GLY A 553 29.85 -0.13 -29.25
C GLY A 553 28.86 0.39 -30.30
N ALA A 554 28.32 -0.49 -31.15
CA ALA A 554 27.47 -0.09 -32.26
C ALA A 554 26.04 0.24 -31.76
N SER A 555 25.48 1.35 -32.30
CA SER A 555 24.08 1.68 -32.02
C SER A 555 23.15 0.70 -32.77
N ARG A 556 22.31 -0.03 -32.02
CA ARG A 556 21.27 -0.89 -32.61
C ARG A 556 20.00 -0.13 -32.96
N GLY A 557 19.83 1.09 -32.44
CA GLY A 557 18.76 2.00 -32.79
C GLY A 557 18.30 2.90 -31.67
N VAL A 558 17.39 3.81 -31.99
CA VAL A 558 16.86 4.82 -31.07
C VAL A 558 15.34 4.83 -31.15
N LEU A 559 14.69 4.97 -29.98
CA LEU A 559 13.25 5.06 -29.82
C LEU A 559 12.86 6.46 -29.34
N ASP A 560 11.96 7.14 -30.04
CA ASP A 560 11.43 8.45 -29.62
C ASP A 560 10.23 8.27 -28.69
N CYS A 561 10.43 8.57 -27.40
CA CYS A 561 9.43 8.42 -26.34
C CYS A 561 8.75 9.74 -25.94
N ARG A 562 9.10 10.86 -26.53
CA ARG A 562 8.59 12.21 -26.16
C ARG A 562 7.07 12.30 -26.16
N ARG A 563 6.42 11.61 -27.08
CA ARG A 563 4.95 11.58 -27.19
C ARG A 563 4.28 10.79 -26.08
N ASP A 564 4.94 9.75 -25.63
CA ASP A 564 4.40 8.81 -24.65
C ASP A 564 4.53 9.38 -23.24
N ILE A 565 5.63 10.08 -22.96
CA ILE A 565 5.90 10.76 -21.70
C ILE A 565 4.89 11.89 -21.43
N SER A 566 4.56 12.69 -22.43
CA SER A 566 3.72 13.90 -22.29
C SER A 566 2.23 13.61 -22.02
N GLY A 567 1.79 12.38 -22.08
CA GLY A 567 0.42 11.97 -21.73
C GLY A 567 -0.72 12.42 -22.62
N GLY A 568 -0.46 13.22 -23.63
CA GLY A 568 -1.47 13.81 -24.50
C GLY A 568 -2.13 15.05 -23.88
N ARG A 569 -2.85 15.80 -24.70
CA ARG A 569 -3.54 17.03 -24.30
C ARG A 569 -4.87 16.69 -23.62
N SER A 570 -5.07 17.18 -22.40
CA SER A 570 -6.40 17.23 -21.76
C SER A 570 -7.23 18.36 -22.39
N VAL A 571 -8.57 18.23 -22.41
CA VAL A 571 -9.50 19.23 -22.95
C VAL A 571 -9.29 20.63 -22.32
N ASN A 572 -8.78 20.65 -21.09
CA ASN A 572 -8.57 21.86 -20.30
C ASN A 572 -7.11 22.38 -20.34
N ASP A 573 -6.19 21.72 -21.05
CA ASP A 573 -4.79 22.16 -21.10
C ASP A 573 -4.64 23.40 -22.00
N LYS A 574 -4.17 24.49 -21.40
CA LYS A 574 -3.85 25.74 -22.11
C LYS A 574 -2.47 25.70 -22.77
N VAL A 575 -1.61 24.76 -22.36
CA VAL A 575 -0.23 24.63 -22.87
C VAL A 575 -0.23 23.78 -24.12
N ALA A 576 0.47 24.22 -25.15
CA ALA A 576 0.64 23.43 -26.37
C ALA A 576 1.39 22.12 -26.07
N ARG A 577 1.02 21.02 -26.73
CA ARG A 577 1.64 19.69 -26.57
C ARG A 577 3.18 19.72 -26.67
N ARG A 578 3.73 20.59 -27.49
CA ARG A 578 5.17 20.78 -27.63
C ARG A 578 5.85 21.34 -26.39
N ASN A 579 5.19 22.26 -25.69
CA ASN A 579 5.74 22.89 -24.49
C ASN A 579 5.55 22.00 -23.25
N ASN A 580 4.55 21.12 -23.25
CA ASN A 580 4.32 20.19 -22.14
C ASN A 580 5.31 19.01 -22.15
N ALA A 581 5.91 18.71 -23.31
CA ALA A 581 6.93 17.67 -23.44
C ALA A 581 8.35 18.17 -23.13
N ALA A 582 8.54 19.49 -23.05
CA ALA A 582 9.84 20.08 -22.75
C ALA A 582 10.20 19.82 -21.29
N GLY A 583 11.32 19.14 -21.05
CA GLY A 583 11.79 18.77 -19.70
C GLY A 583 11.26 17.46 -19.13
N ALA A 584 10.38 16.75 -19.84
CA ALA A 584 9.97 15.41 -19.45
C ALA A 584 10.94 14.37 -20.05
N ALA A 585 11.61 13.62 -19.18
CA ALA A 585 12.57 12.59 -19.57
C ALA A 585 12.42 11.36 -18.66
N PHE A 586 12.88 10.22 -19.13
CA PHE A 586 12.99 9.02 -18.31
C PHE A 586 14.24 9.08 -17.44
N THR A 587 14.05 8.98 -16.13
CA THR A 587 15.14 8.97 -15.13
C THR A 587 15.51 7.57 -14.66
N SER A 588 14.69 6.58 -14.98
CA SER A 588 14.95 5.19 -14.64
C SER A 588 14.44 4.26 -15.73
N VAL A 589 15.24 3.27 -16.04
CA VAL A 589 14.96 2.24 -17.06
C VAL A 589 15.30 0.88 -16.48
N CYS A 590 14.51 -0.13 -16.81
CA CYS A 590 14.73 -1.49 -16.37
C CYS A 590 14.24 -2.47 -17.43
N TYR A 591 15.05 -3.50 -17.76
CA TYR A 591 14.60 -4.61 -18.60
C TYR A 591 13.73 -5.58 -17.81
N SER A 592 12.80 -6.22 -18.49
CA SER A 592 12.07 -7.38 -17.96
C SER A 592 13.02 -8.57 -17.74
N ALA A 593 12.64 -9.50 -16.88
CA ALA A 593 13.45 -10.68 -16.55
C ALA A 593 13.77 -11.57 -17.78
N ASP A 594 12.92 -11.56 -18.79
CA ASP A 594 13.10 -12.25 -20.07
C ASP A 594 13.83 -11.41 -21.14
N GLY A 595 14.16 -10.15 -20.87
CA GLY A 595 14.82 -9.24 -21.79
C GLY A 595 13.98 -8.81 -22.99
N SER A 596 12.70 -9.15 -23.06
CA SER A 596 11.82 -8.81 -24.18
C SER A 596 11.28 -7.38 -24.12
N CYS A 597 11.13 -6.83 -22.94
CA CYS A 597 10.52 -5.52 -22.72
C CYS A 597 11.40 -4.61 -21.87
N VAL A 598 11.22 -3.30 -22.05
CA VAL A 598 11.84 -2.24 -21.24
C VAL A 598 10.75 -1.43 -20.55
N LEU A 599 10.85 -1.29 -19.24
CA LEU A 599 10.03 -0.42 -18.42
C LEU A 599 10.79 0.89 -18.20
N ALA A 600 10.14 2.01 -18.48
CA ALA A 600 10.73 3.33 -18.35
C ALA A 600 9.83 4.25 -17.52
N GLY A 601 10.41 4.92 -16.52
CA GLY A 601 9.76 5.90 -15.65
C GLY A 601 10.62 7.14 -15.47
N GLY A 602 10.01 8.26 -15.16
CA GLY A 602 10.76 9.50 -15.03
C GLY A 602 9.95 10.69 -14.54
N ASN A 603 10.34 11.88 -14.96
CA ASN A 603 9.74 13.14 -14.55
C ASN A 603 8.37 13.39 -15.21
N ALA A 604 7.53 12.37 -15.26
CA ALA A 604 6.18 12.44 -15.80
C ALA A 604 5.22 11.54 -14.99
N ASN A 605 3.94 11.81 -15.12
CA ASN A 605 2.87 11.03 -14.44
C ASN A 605 2.57 9.70 -15.14
N TYR A 606 3.52 9.18 -15.95
CA TYR A 606 3.34 7.96 -16.71
C TYR A 606 4.56 7.07 -16.62
N VAL A 607 4.31 5.78 -16.49
CA VAL A 607 5.30 4.71 -16.67
C VAL A 607 4.93 3.96 -17.95
N CYS A 608 5.92 3.74 -18.80
CA CYS A 608 5.76 3.17 -20.14
C CYS A 608 6.47 1.82 -20.24
N LEU A 609 5.82 0.87 -20.90
CA LEU A 609 6.39 -0.44 -21.23
C LEU A 609 6.57 -0.54 -22.76
N TYR A 610 7.79 -0.78 -23.20
CA TYR A 610 8.16 -0.90 -24.60
C TYR A 610 8.61 -2.32 -24.93
N ASP A 611 8.27 -2.78 -26.11
CA ASP A 611 8.87 -3.97 -26.70
C ASP A 611 10.25 -3.60 -27.28
N VAL A 612 11.27 -4.37 -26.93
CA VAL A 612 12.65 -4.15 -27.35
C VAL A 612 12.83 -4.49 -28.83
N ARG A 613 12.19 -5.57 -29.29
CA ARG A 613 12.35 -6.09 -30.64
C ARG A 613 11.66 -5.21 -31.68
N GLU A 614 10.39 -4.93 -31.46
CA GLU A 614 9.56 -4.16 -32.39
C GLU A 614 9.64 -2.65 -32.12
N ARG A 615 10.22 -2.23 -30.99
CA ARG A 615 10.35 -0.83 -30.55
C ARG A 615 9.04 -0.07 -30.50
N VAL A 616 8.00 -0.73 -30.01
CA VAL A 616 6.64 -0.20 -29.92
C VAL A 616 6.24 -0.08 -28.44
N LEU A 617 5.46 0.95 -28.13
CA LEU A 617 4.82 1.10 -26.83
C LEU A 617 3.74 0.03 -26.67
N LEU A 618 3.88 -0.85 -25.67
CA LEU A 618 2.90 -1.89 -25.35
C LEU A 618 1.81 -1.35 -24.43
N LYS A 619 2.19 -0.72 -23.33
CA LYS A 619 1.24 -0.22 -22.33
C LYS A 619 1.81 0.98 -21.59
N ARG A 620 0.90 1.83 -21.14
CA ARG A 620 1.21 3.02 -20.34
C ARG A 620 0.32 3.05 -19.12
N TRP A 621 0.91 3.26 -17.95
CA TRP A 621 0.19 3.40 -16.68
C TRP A 621 0.29 4.84 -16.18
N LYS A 622 -0.83 5.39 -15.74
CA LYS A 622 -0.85 6.66 -15.03
C LYS A 622 -0.58 6.41 -13.55
N LEU A 623 0.38 7.10 -12.97
CA LEU A 623 0.81 6.92 -11.57
C LEU A 623 -0.24 7.41 -10.58
N SER A 624 -0.77 8.61 -10.79
CA SER A 624 -1.75 9.20 -9.90
C SER A 624 -2.77 10.06 -10.66
N LYS A 625 -4.02 10.03 -10.20
CA LYS A 625 -5.10 10.92 -10.66
C LYS A 625 -5.25 12.17 -9.79
N ASN A 626 -4.38 12.32 -8.79
CA ASN A 626 -4.44 13.44 -7.86
C ASN A 626 -4.14 14.77 -8.56
N LEU A 627 -5.10 15.68 -8.55
CA LEU A 627 -4.97 17.00 -9.18
C LEU A 627 -3.99 17.93 -8.45
N LEU A 628 -3.70 17.67 -7.18
CA LEU A 628 -2.66 18.42 -6.45
C LEU A 628 -1.24 18.09 -6.94
N LEU A 629 -1.07 16.94 -7.60
CA LEU A 629 0.21 16.49 -8.15
C LEU A 629 0.36 16.79 -9.65
N ASP A 630 -0.49 17.62 -10.24
CA ASP A 630 -0.41 17.97 -11.67
C ASP A 630 0.60 19.10 -11.97
N GLY A 631 1.42 19.48 -11.00
CA GLY A 631 2.43 20.53 -11.17
C GLY A 631 1.82 21.93 -11.23
N THR A 632 2.61 22.91 -11.68
CA THR A 632 2.21 24.32 -11.85
C THR A 632 1.35 24.49 -13.10
N GLN A 633 0.20 23.89 -13.16
CA GLN A 633 -0.80 24.28 -14.15
C GLN A 633 -1.59 25.46 -13.58
N ASP A 634 -1.23 26.67 -13.97
CA ASP A 634 -2.02 27.86 -13.73
C ASP A 634 -3.34 27.73 -14.50
N ARG A 635 -4.35 27.15 -13.86
CA ARG A 635 -5.73 27.34 -14.28
C ARG A 635 -6.14 28.75 -13.88
N LEU A 636 -5.80 29.71 -14.71
CA LEU A 636 -6.34 31.07 -14.65
C LEU A 636 -7.83 30.98 -15.03
N ASP A 637 -8.66 30.66 -14.09
CA ASP A 637 -10.10 30.86 -14.19
C ASP A 637 -10.39 32.30 -13.75
N SER A 638 -10.93 33.12 -14.66
CA SER A 638 -11.24 34.51 -14.39
C SER A 638 -12.23 34.69 -13.21
N ARG A 639 -12.97 33.62 -12.84
CA ARG A 639 -13.87 33.60 -11.68
C ARG A 639 -13.13 33.39 -10.35
N GLN A 640 -11.91 32.91 -10.41
CA GLN A 640 -11.07 32.61 -9.24
C GLN A 640 -9.87 33.54 -9.12
N VAL A 641 -9.78 34.56 -9.97
CA VAL A 641 -8.74 35.61 -9.92
C VAL A 641 -9.32 36.85 -9.30
N THR A 642 -8.74 37.31 -8.19
CA THR A 642 -8.98 38.61 -7.57
C THR A 642 -7.88 39.54 -7.98
N ASP A 643 -8.04 40.86 -7.69
CA ASP A 643 -7.02 41.88 -7.93
C ASP A 643 -5.70 41.61 -7.20
N ALA A 644 -5.70 40.76 -6.17
CA ALA A 644 -4.55 40.28 -5.42
C ALA A 644 -3.95 38.98 -5.96
N GLY A 645 -4.56 38.34 -6.97
CA GLY A 645 -4.14 37.08 -7.55
C GLY A 645 -5.20 35.97 -7.48
N ASN A 646 -4.81 34.74 -7.71
CA ASN A 646 -5.71 33.60 -7.66
C ASN A 646 -6.15 33.33 -6.22
N VAL A 647 -7.48 33.21 -5.99
CA VAL A 647 -8.08 32.93 -4.66
C VAL A 647 -7.50 31.66 -4.01
N ALA A 648 -7.11 30.67 -4.80
CA ALA A 648 -6.44 29.47 -4.29
C ALA A 648 -5.00 29.72 -3.78
N LEU A 649 -4.40 30.86 -4.10
CA LEU A 649 -3.08 31.30 -3.61
C LEU A 649 -3.21 32.31 -2.44
N ILE A 650 -4.39 32.85 -2.22
CA ILE A 650 -4.72 33.69 -1.05
C ILE A 650 -5.15 32.68 0.01
N ASN A 651 -4.18 32.06 0.65
CA ASN A 651 -4.45 31.26 1.82
C ASN A 651 -4.97 32.21 2.90
N ASP A 652 -6.14 31.93 3.41
CA ASP A 652 -6.54 32.41 4.72
C ASP A 652 -5.58 31.79 5.74
N LEU A 653 -4.49 32.51 6.00
CA LEU A 653 -3.43 32.14 6.95
C LEU A 653 -3.92 32.16 8.42
N SER A 654 -5.22 32.19 8.64
CA SER A 654 -5.81 32.18 9.97
C SER A 654 -5.80 30.80 10.64
N ASP A 655 -5.60 29.72 9.88
CA ASP A 655 -5.54 28.39 10.44
C ASP A 655 -4.11 27.84 10.29
N GLU A 656 -3.38 27.83 11.40
CA GLU A 656 -2.05 27.18 11.55
C GLU A 656 -2.07 25.66 11.22
N ASP A 657 -3.22 25.12 10.82
CA ASP A 657 -3.46 23.71 10.53
C ASP A 657 -3.12 23.28 9.09
N GLU A 658 -2.98 24.21 8.16
CA GLU A 658 -2.57 23.89 6.77
C GLU A 658 -1.08 24.08 6.55
N LEU A 659 -0.25 23.40 7.31
CA LEU A 659 1.10 23.07 6.88
C LEU A 659 1.02 22.01 5.78
N THR A 660 0.60 22.50 4.63
CA THR A 660 0.37 21.74 3.41
C THR A 660 1.63 21.04 2.91
N LEU A 661 1.45 20.06 2.05
CA LEU A 661 2.48 19.40 1.23
C LEU A 661 3.52 20.40 0.64
N ALA A 662 3.14 21.67 0.41
CA ALA A 662 4.03 22.73 -0.05
C ALA A 662 5.16 23.07 0.95
N GLU A 663 4.90 23.09 2.26
CA GLU A 663 5.95 23.28 3.27
C GLU A 663 6.90 22.06 3.40
N ARG A 664 6.46 20.88 3.01
CA ARG A 664 7.32 19.69 2.92
C ARG A 664 8.42 19.84 1.86
N GLN A 665 8.12 20.51 0.75
CA GLN A 665 9.05 20.65 -0.38
C GLN A 665 10.05 21.79 -0.20
N ASP A 666 9.65 22.91 0.42
CA ASP A 666 10.55 24.07 0.60
C ASP A 666 11.74 23.78 1.53
N ARG A 667 11.67 22.74 2.37
CA ARG A 667 12.77 22.32 3.23
C ARG A 667 13.79 21.41 2.53
N SER A 668 13.48 20.88 1.35
CA SER A 668 14.36 19.99 0.61
C SER A 668 15.41 20.71 -0.24
N LEU A 669 15.30 22.02 -0.40
CA LEU A 669 16.29 22.80 -1.11
C LEU A 669 17.51 23.08 -0.23
N PRO A 670 18.74 22.72 -0.65
CA PRO A 670 19.95 23.05 0.08
C PRO A 670 20.05 24.56 0.29
N GLY A 671 20.10 24.98 1.58
CA GLY A 671 20.20 26.41 1.94
C GLY A 671 18.87 27.12 2.21
N ALA A 672 17.71 26.46 2.07
CA ALA A 672 16.42 27.04 2.45
C ALA A 672 16.32 27.19 3.97
N GLN A 673 16.17 28.41 4.45
CA GLN A 673 15.98 28.70 5.88
C GLN A 673 14.50 28.99 6.18
N ARG A 674 14.08 28.70 7.40
CA ARG A 674 12.72 28.98 7.89
C ARG A 674 12.48 30.50 7.88
N GLY A 675 11.65 30.98 6.95
CA GLY A 675 11.34 32.41 6.81
C GLY A 675 11.76 33.03 5.48
N ASP A 676 12.29 32.27 4.53
CA ASP A 676 12.58 32.77 3.20
C ASP A 676 11.31 33.28 2.50
N LEU A 677 11.33 34.58 2.14
CA LEU A 677 10.21 35.29 1.54
C LEU A 677 9.90 34.90 0.09
N SER A 678 10.73 34.08 -0.54
CA SER A 678 10.52 33.56 -1.90
C SER A 678 9.65 32.29 -1.96
N LYS A 679 8.60 32.20 -1.16
CA LYS A 679 7.63 31.11 -1.23
C LYS A 679 6.87 31.13 -2.55
N ARG A 680 7.46 30.56 -3.59
CA ARG A 680 6.69 30.05 -4.73
C ARG A 680 6.03 28.77 -4.28
N SER A 681 4.71 28.76 -4.11
CA SER A 681 3.95 27.52 -3.92
C SER A 681 3.97 26.73 -5.23
N THR A 682 5.05 25.99 -5.47
CA THR A 682 5.14 25.05 -6.58
C THR A 682 4.37 23.80 -6.20
N ARG A 683 3.32 23.48 -6.94
CA ARG A 683 2.61 22.22 -6.76
C ARG A 683 3.54 21.08 -7.15
N PRO A 684 3.62 20.01 -6.34
CA PRO A 684 4.42 18.84 -6.68
C PRO A 684 3.90 18.18 -7.96
N LEU A 685 4.82 17.67 -8.77
CA LEU A 685 4.50 16.90 -9.96
C LEU A 685 4.51 15.41 -9.59
N ALA A 686 3.49 14.65 -10.04
CA ALA A 686 3.53 13.20 -9.96
C ALA A 686 4.60 12.66 -10.91
N ARG A 687 5.62 11.99 -10.34
CA ARG A 687 6.77 11.44 -11.06
C ARG A 687 7.17 10.10 -10.47
N ALA A 688 7.81 9.25 -11.29
CA ALA A 688 8.44 8.02 -10.85
C ALA A 688 9.96 8.18 -10.94
N LYS A 689 10.64 8.41 -9.83
CA LYS A 689 12.10 8.58 -9.81
C LYS A 689 12.82 7.27 -10.14
N CYS A 690 12.30 6.13 -9.72
CA CYS A 690 12.87 4.82 -10.01
C CYS A 690 11.79 3.79 -10.32
N VAL A 691 12.04 2.92 -11.29
CA VAL A 691 11.19 1.79 -11.65
C VAL A 691 12.03 0.51 -11.76
N ARG A 692 11.53 -0.60 -11.25
CA ARG A 692 12.21 -1.91 -11.31
C ARG A 692 11.20 -3.03 -11.51
N PHE A 693 11.58 -4.02 -12.32
CA PHE A 693 10.88 -5.30 -12.36
C PHE A 693 11.30 -6.19 -11.20
N SER A 694 10.37 -7.00 -10.72
CA SER A 694 10.69 -8.13 -9.86
C SER A 694 11.55 -9.15 -10.64
N PRO A 695 12.52 -9.79 -9.98
CA PRO A 695 13.30 -10.87 -10.61
C PRO A 695 12.44 -12.01 -11.14
N THR A 696 11.25 -12.22 -10.58
CA THR A 696 10.27 -13.21 -11.05
C THR A 696 9.54 -12.81 -12.33
N GLY A 697 9.60 -11.53 -12.72
CA GLY A 697 8.86 -10.99 -13.86
C GLY A 697 7.35 -10.90 -13.68
N GLN A 698 6.82 -11.24 -12.50
CA GLN A 698 5.37 -11.23 -12.21
C GLN A 698 4.87 -9.89 -11.68
N SER A 699 5.76 -9.04 -11.21
CA SER A 699 5.43 -7.71 -10.67
C SER A 699 6.49 -6.68 -11.05
N TRP A 700 6.12 -5.41 -10.93
CA TRP A 700 7.05 -4.30 -10.99
C TRP A 700 6.65 -3.23 -9.97
N ALA A 701 7.60 -2.44 -9.58
CA ALA A 701 7.41 -1.36 -8.62
C ALA A 701 7.90 -0.03 -9.17
N ALA A 702 7.27 1.05 -8.71
CA ALA A 702 7.66 2.42 -8.99
C ALA A 702 7.76 3.23 -7.70
N ALA A 703 8.91 3.84 -7.46
CA ALA A 703 9.09 4.86 -6.43
C ALA A 703 8.52 6.18 -6.95
N SER A 704 7.32 6.53 -6.51
CA SER A 704 6.62 7.73 -6.94
C SER A 704 6.47 8.74 -5.81
N THR A 705 6.11 9.98 -6.17
CA THR A 705 5.74 11.04 -5.20
C THR A 705 4.56 10.66 -4.31
N SER A 706 3.66 9.77 -4.77
CA SER A 706 2.53 9.27 -3.97
C SER A 706 2.92 8.13 -3.02
N GLY A 707 4.08 7.51 -3.20
CA GLY A 707 4.52 6.34 -2.47
C GLY A 707 5.12 5.27 -3.39
N LEU A 708 5.40 4.10 -2.86
CA LEU A 708 5.85 2.92 -3.58
C LEU A 708 4.65 2.20 -4.17
N LEU A 709 4.45 2.33 -5.47
CA LEU A 709 3.38 1.67 -6.20
C LEU A 709 3.84 0.27 -6.65
N LEU A 710 3.06 -0.74 -6.30
CA LEU A 710 3.28 -2.13 -6.71
C LEU A 710 2.22 -2.52 -7.75
N TYR A 711 2.68 -3.05 -8.87
CA TYR A 711 1.84 -3.62 -9.90
C TYR A 711 2.19 -5.09 -10.09
N ALA A 712 1.18 -5.93 -10.13
CA ALA A 712 1.33 -7.36 -10.31
C ALA A 712 0.47 -7.87 -11.46
N LEU A 713 0.85 -9.00 -12.03
CA LEU A 713 -0.01 -9.72 -12.96
C LEU A 713 -1.19 -10.28 -12.18
N ASP A 714 -2.39 -9.86 -12.55
CA ASP A 714 -3.59 -10.48 -12.00
C ASP A 714 -3.76 -11.89 -12.60
N THR A 715 -3.45 -12.88 -11.81
CA THR A 715 -3.64 -14.30 -12.17
C THR A 715 -5.05 -14.77 -11.84
N GLY A 716 -5.83 -13.98 -11.10
CA GLY A 716 -7.16 -14.35 -10.62
C GLY A 716 -8.33 -13.93 -11.51
N SER A 717 -8.11 -13.00 -12.45
CA SER A 717 -9.18 -12.46 -13.32
C SER A 717 -9.16 -13.03 -14.74
N THR A 718 -8.83 -14.30 -14.92
CA THR A 718 -9.02 -14.95 -16.22
C THR A 718 -10.50 -15.19 -16.44
N PHE A 719 -11.02 -14.61 -17.54
CA PHE A 719 -12.40 -14.91 -17.97
C PHE A 719 -12.51 -16.41 -18.28
N ASP A 720 -13.38 -17.08 -17.54
CA ASP A 720 -13.70 -18.48 -17.77
C ASP A 720 -15.02 -18.57 -18.55
N PRO A 721 -14.96 -18.90 -19.85
CA PRO A 721 -16.14 -19.03 -20.69
C PRO A 721 -16.92 -20.33 -20.45
N THR A 722 -16.44 -21.22 -19.58
CA THR A 722 -17.11 -22.49 -19.31
C THR A 722 -18.36 -22.23 -18.48
N ASP A 723 -19.53 -22.40 -19.08
CA ASP A 723 -20.79 -22.34 -18.35
C ASP A 723 -21.04 -23.69 -17.65
N LEU A 724 -21.38 -23.61 -16.36
CA LEU A 724 -21.72 -24.77 -15.56
C LEU A 724 -23.21 -24.63 -15.22
N ASP A 725 -24.05 -25.52 -15.75
CA ASP A 725 -25.49 -25.55 -15.47
C ASP A 725 -25.83 -25.97 -14.03
N MET A 726 -24.98 -25.61 -13.08
CA MET A 726 -25.20 -25.93 -11.67
C MET A 726 -24.81 -24.78 -10.74
N GLU A 727 -25.51 -24.64 -9.62
CA GLU A 727 -25.11 -23.74 -8.54
C GLU A 727 -23.77 -24.19 -7.92
N LEU A 728 -22.83 -23.27 -7.80
CA LEU A 728 -21.50 -23.53 -7.23
C LEU A 728 -21.56 -23.59 -5.69
N THR A 729 -21.97 -24.72 -5.16
CA THR A 729 -21.96 -25.03 -3.73
C THR A 729 -21.20 -26.35 -3.46
N PRO A 730 -20.56 -26.55 -2.32
CA PRO A 730 -19.88 -27.80 -2.00
C PRO A 730 -20.83 -29.02 -2.05
N GLN A 731 -22.11 -28.79 -1.75
CA GLN A 731 -23.13 -29.85 -1.79
C GLN A 731 -23.47 -30.25 -3.23
N SER A 732 -23.63 -29.28 -4.14
CA SER A 732 -23.90 -29.56 -5.56
C SER A 732 -22.75 -30.29 -6.24
N VAL A 733 -21.49 -29.94 -5.89
CA VAL A 733 -20.30 -30.62 -6.39
C VAL A 733 -20.25 -32.09 -5.91
N ARG A 734 -20.56 -32.33 -4.65
CA ARG A 734 -20.64 -33.72 -4.12
C ARG A 734 -21.77 -34.52 -4.75
N SER A 735 -22.94 -33.88 -4.98
CA SER A 735 -24.06 -34.53 -5.65
C SER A 735 -23.74 -34.87 -7.11
N ALA A 736 -23.04 -34.00 -7.86
CA ALA A 736 -22.58 -34.29 -9.21
C ALA A 736 -21.54 -35.43 -9.23
N SER A 737 -20.62 -35.46 -8.26
CA SER A 737 -19.65 -36.54 -8.11
C SER A 737 -20.33 -37.89 -7.82
N LEU A 738 -21.42 -37.92 -7.03
CA LEU A 738 -22.22 -39.11 -6.74
C LEU A 738 -23.08 -39.54 -7.94
N ALA A 739 -23.56 -38.60 -8.73
CA ALA A 739 -24.33 -38.85 -9.95
C ALA A 739 -23.45 -39.43 -11.09
N GLY A 740 -22.15 -39.38 -11.00
CA GLY A 740 -21.20 -39.91 -11.98
C GLY A 740 -20.69 -38.88 -12.99
N ASP A 741 -21.08 -37.58 -12.88
CA ASP A 741 -20.59 -36.50 -13.73
C ASP A 741 -19.24 -35.97 -13.23
N ALA A 742 -18.20 -36.79 -13.38
CA ALA A 742 -16.87 -36.53 -12.82
C ALA A 742 -16.22 -35.26 -13.38
N LEU A 743 -16.45 -34.92 -14.65
CA LEU A 743 -15.94 -33.68 -15.26
C LEU A 743 -16.57 -32.43 -14.62
N LEU A 744 -17.90 -32.42 -14.51
CA LEU A 744 -18.65 -31.31 -13.89
C LEU A 744 -18.28 -31.12 -12.42
N ALA A 745 -18.15 -32.22 -11.68
CA ALA A 745 -17.74 -32.19 -10.30
C ALA A 745 -16.29 -31.64 -10.14
N LEU A 746 -15.36 -32.06 -11.01
CA LEU A 746 -13.98 -31.57 -10.98
C LEU A 746 -13.88 -30.09 -11.32
N LEU A 747 -14.60 -29.62 -12.35
CA LEU A 747 -14.64 -28.20 -12.71
C LEU A 747 -15.28 -27.35 -11.62
N GLY A 748 -16.34 -27.85 -10.98
CA GLY A 748 -16.99 -27.17 -9.85
C GLY A 748 -16.05 -27.08 -8.62
N ALA A 749 -15.30 -28.14 -8.32
CA ALA A 749 -14.33 -28.14 -7.23
C ALA A 749 -13.16 -27.18 -7.50
N LEU A 750 -12.66 -27.11 -8.74
CA LEU A 750 -11.60 -26.17 -9.15
C LEU A 750 -12.06 -24.71 -9.02
N ARG A 751 -13.32 -24.39 -9.41
CA ARG A 751 -13.89 -23.05 -9.23
C ARG A 751 -14.10 -22.64 -7.79
N LEU A 752 -14.48 -23.57 -6.92
CA LEU A 752 -14.61 -23.31 -5.50
C LEU A 752 -13.26 -23.11 -4.80
N SER A 753 -12.17 -23.58 -5.42
CA SER A 753 -10.81 -23.49 -4.88
C SER A 753 -10.68 -24.04 -3.44
N ASP A 754 -11.52 -25.01 -3.07
CA ASP A 754 -11.45 -25.72 -1.80
C ASP A 754 -10.53 -26.93 -1.93
N PRO A 755 -9.34 -26.96 -1.29
CA PRO A 755 -8.37 -28.03 -1.45
C PRO A 755 -8.89 -29.39 -0.97
N ILE A 756 -9.73 -29.41 0.06
CA ILE A 756 -10.27 -30.66 0.63
C ILE A 756 -11.27 -31.28 -0.34
N LEU A 757 -12.20 -30.47 -0.82
CA LEU A 757 -13.22 -30.90 -1.78
C LEU A 757 -12.59 -31.32 -3.11
N LEU A 758 -11.56 -30.62 -3.56
CA LEU A 758 -10.86 -30.92 -4.80
C LEU A 758 -10.18 -32.29 -4.75
N VAL A 759 -9.52 -32.59 -3.64
CA VAL A 759 -8.90 -33.90 -3.42
C VAL A 759 -9.96 -35.02 -3.34
N GLU A 760 -11.06 -34.79 -2.61
CA GLU A 760 -12.18 -35.72 -2.50
C GLU A 760 -12.77 -36.08 -3.87
N VAL A 761 -13.00 -35.09 -4.71
CA VAL A 761 -13.54 -35.27 -6.06
C VAL A 761 -12.54 -35.94 -6.98
N TYR A 762 -11.26 -35.53 -6.93
CA TYR A 762 -10.17 -36.08 -7.73
C TYR A 762 -9.97 -37.60 -7.47
N GLU A 763 -9.96 -38.02 -6.22
CA GLU A 763 -9.77 -39.41 -5.85
C GLU A 763 -11.00 -40.30 -6.18
N ARG A 764 -12.18 -39.74 -6.34
CA ARG A 764 -13.38 -40.45 -6.75
C ARG A 764 -13.49 -40.72 -8.25
N VAL A 765 -12.67 -40.08 -9.07
CA VAL A 765 -12.67 -40.29 -10.51
C VAL A 765 -12.27 -41.73 -10.84
N LYS A 766 -13.06 -42.43 -11.65
CA LYS A 766 -12.73 -43.79 -12.07
C LYS A 766 -11.54 -43.80 -13.03
N TYR A 767 -10.64 -44.75 -12.84
CA TYR A 767 -9.43 -44.94 -13.63
C TYR A 767 -9.68 -44.93 -15.16
N GLN A 768 -10.77 -45.52 -15.62
CA GLN A 768 -11.14 -45.59 -17.03
C GLN A 768 -11.61 -44.25 -17.62
N GLU A 769 -12.12 -43.37 -16.79
CA GLU A 769 -12.66 -42.04 -17.20
C GLU A 769 -11.55 -40.99 -17.29
N VAL A 770 -10.38 -41.19 -16.68
CA VAL A 770 -9.27 -40.22 -16.63
C VAL A 770 -8.86 -39.71 -18.01
N PRO A 771 -8.62 -40.53 -19.05
CA PRO A 771 -8.21 -40.03 -20.35
C PRO A 771 -9.28 -39.20 -21.06
N LEU A 772 -10.57 -39.48 -20.79
CA LEU A 772 -11.69 -38.72 -21.35
C LEU A 772 -11.81 -37.36 -20.69
N ILE A 773 -11.74 -37.31 -19.36
CA ILE A 773 -11.79 -36.08 -18.59
C ILE A 773 -10.57 -35.21 -18.93
N ALA A 774 -9.38 -35.79 -19.03
CA ALA A 774 -8.16 -35.05 -19.41
C ALA A 774 -8.30 -34.37 -20.80
N ARG A 775 -8.97 -34.99 -21.77
CA ARG A 775 -9.22 -34.39 -23.09
C ARG A 775 -10.26 -33.28 -23.09
N GLN A 776 -11.28 -33.41 -22.24
CA GLN A 776 -12.39 -32.45 -22.14
C GLN A 776 -12.07 -31.28 -21.20
N LEU A 777 -11.00 -31.38 -20.41
CA LEU A 777 -10.61 -30.34 -19.46
C LEU A 777 -10.25 -29.04 -20.18
N PRO A 778 -10.86 -27.87 -19.81
CA PRO A 778 -10.49 -26.59 -20.38
C PRO A 778 -9.03 -26.25 -20.06
N GLN A 779 -8.35 -25.63 -21.02
CA GLN A 779 -6.92 -25.30 -20.93
C GLN A 779 -6.56 -24.46 -19.68
N LEU A 780 -7.51 -23.65 -19.21
CA LEU A 780 -7.36 -22.80 -18.02
C LEU A 780 -7.04 -23.60 -16.77
N TYR A 781 -7.65 -24.76 -16.60
CA TYR A 781 -7.50 -25.59 -15.39
C TYR A 781 -6.40 -26.63 -15.46
N VAL A 782 -5.77 -26.81 -16.61
CA VAL A 782 -4.72 -27.83 -16.81
C VAL A 782 -3.54 -27.60 -15.84
N ALA A 783 -3.13 -26.34 -15.62
CA ALA A 783 -2.05 -26.00 -14.71
C ALA A 783 -2.39 -26.34 -13.25
N GLU A 784 -3.63 -26.10 -12.84
CA GLU A 784 -4.09 -26.38 -11.47
C GLU A 784 -4.21 -27.90 -11.21
N VAL A 785 -4.72 -28.63 -12.16
CA VAL A 785 -4.79 -30.11 -12.06
C VAL A 785 -3.38 -30.72 -12.06
N LEU A 786 -2.46 -30.22 -12.89
CA LEU A 786 -1.05 -30.66 -12.86
C LEU A 786 -0.39 -30.37 -11.50
N LYS A 787 -0.68 -29.20 -10.92
CA LYS A 787 -0.18 -28.84 -9.58
C LYS A 787 -0.73 -29.77 -8.51
N LEU A 788 -2.03 -30.10 -8.57
CA LEU A 788 -2.65 -31.06 -7.68
C LEU A 788 -1.98 -32.44 -7.80
N VAL A 789 -1.82 -32.95 -9.03
CA VAL A 789 -1.19 -34.24 -9.26
C VAL A 789 0.26 -34.25 -8.75
N ALA A 790 1.02 -33.17 -8.99
CA ALA A 790 2.38 -33.03 -8.48
C ALA A 790 2.42 -33.08 -6.94
N SER A 791 1.48 -32.40 -6.27
CA SER A 791 1.39 -32.41 -4.80
C SER A 791 1.00 -33.77 -4.23
N ARG A 792 0.26 -34.59 -5.00
CA ARG A 792 -0.11 -35.96 -4.57
C ARG A 792 0.98 -37.03 -4.87
N LEU A 793 1.86 -36.72 -5.79
CA LEU A 793 3.04 -37.55 -6.07
C LEU A 793 4.19 -37.33 -5.10
N ASP A 794 4.13 -36.23 -4.32
CA ASP A 794 5.12 -35.93 -3.30
C ASP A 794 5.12 -37.05 -2.23
N PRO A 795 6.26 -37.64 -1.87
CA PRO A 795 6.37 -38.67 -0.84
C PRO A 795 5.77 -38.27 0.51
N SER A 796 5.69 -36.97 0.80
CA SER A 796 5.06 -36.45 2.03
C SER A 796 3.54 -36.62 2.06
N SER A 797 2.90 -36.89 0.92
CA SER A 797 1.43 -36.84 0.80
C SER A 797 0.70 -38.13 1.22
N GLU A 798 1.39 -39.18 1.65
CA GLU A 798 0.83 -40.51 2.09
C GLU A 798 -0.22 -41.12 1.14
N SER A 799 -0.22 -40.77 -0.15
CA SER A 799 -1.20 -41.27 -1.09
C SER A 799 -0.79 -42.69 -1.59
N PRO A 800 -1.63 -43.71 -1.40
CA PRO A 800 -1.29 -45.10 -1.81
C PRO A 800 -1.46 -45.35 -3.33
N HIS A 801 -2.03 -44.36 -4.08
CA HIS A 801 -2.47 -44.57 -5.46
C HIS A 801 -1.52 -43.97 -6.51
N VAL A 802 -0.24 -44.33 -6.42
CA VAL A 802 0.81 -43.77 -7.32
C VAL A 802 0.49 -44.01 -8.80
N GLU A 803 0.01 -45.21 -9.16
CA GLU A 803 -0.35 -45.55 -10.54
C GLU A 803 -1.45 -44.69 -11.10
N PHE A 804 -2.45 -44.38 -10.29
CA PHE A 804 -3.53 -43.43 -10.67
C PHE A 804 -3.02 -42.05 -10.99
N HIS A 805 -2.13 -41.52 -10.16
CA HIS A 805 -1.52 -40.19 -10.36
C HIS A 805 -0.63 -40.15 -11.61
N LEU A 806 0.14 -41.21 -11.85
CA LEU A 806 0.94 -41.33 -13.09
C LEU A 806 0.07 -41.44 -14.33
N HIS A 807 -1.06 -42.15 -14.23
CA HIS A 807 -2.03 -42.22 -15.33
C HIS A 807 -2.66 -40.85 -15.66
N TRP A 808 -2.97 -40.05 -14.64
CA TRP A 808 -3.41 -38.67 -14.82
C TRP A 808 -2.34 -37.83 -15.52
N LEU A 809 -1.08 -37.87 -15.08
CA LEU A 809 0.01 -37.13 -15.73
C LEU A 809 0.17 -37.54 -17.18
N SER A 810 0.22 -38.85 -17.45
CA SER A 810 0.32 -39.36 -18.83
C SER A 810 -0.84 -38.87 -19.70
N SER A 811 -2.07 -38.95 -19.19
CA SER A 811 -3.26 -38.52 -19.92
C SER A 811 -3.31 -37.01 -20.20
N LEU A 812 -2.89 -36.20 -19.22
CA LEU A 812 -2.81 -34.74 -19.39
C LEU A 812 -1.73 -34.34 -20.40
N PHE A 813 -0.55 -34.96 -20.35
CA PHE A 813 0.49 -34.68 -21.34
C PHE A 813 0.14 -35.16 -22.74
N ASN A 814 -0.58 -36.27 -22.89
CA ASN A 814 -1.05 -36.74 -24.19
C ASN A 814 -2.15 -35.83 -24.77
N ALA A 815 -3.02 -35.25 -23.90
CA ALA A 815 -4.11 -34.40 -24.35
C ALA A 815 -3.67 -32.95 -24.63
N HIS A 816 -2.80 -32.40 -23.79
CA HIS A 816 -2.45 -30.97 -23.80
C HIS A 816 -0.96 -30.67 -24.03
N GLY A 817 -0.13 -31.69 -24.28
CA GLY A 817 1.33 -31.54 -24.35
C GLY A 817 1.80 -30.57 -25.44
N GLU A 818 1.14 -30.54 -26.59
CA GLU A 818 1.45 -29.62 -27.70
C GLU A 818 1.21 -28.16 -27.28
N LYS A 819 0.07 -27.88 -26.65
CA LYS A 819 -0.29 -26.54 -26.15
C LYS A 819 0.61 -26.10 -24.97
N ILE A 820 0.97 -27.02 -24.08
CA ILE A 820 1.91 -26.75 -22.99
C ILE A 820 3.28 -26.36 -23.55
N ARG A 821 3.70 -26.99 -24.66
CA ARG A 821 4.95 -26.66 -25.35
C ARG A 821 4.91 -25.28 -26.04
N GLU A 822 3.80 -24.92 -26.66
CA GLU A 822 3.61 -23.63 -27.34
C GLU A 822 3.55 -22.46 -26.34
N LEU A 823 2.81 -22.60 -25.25
CA LEU A 823 2.68 -21.60 -24.18
C LEU A 823 3.90 -21.49 -23.26
N GLY A 824 4.79 -22.41 -23.40
CA GLY A 824 6.19 -22.54 -23.01
C GLY A 824 6.53 -22.15 -21.57
N HIS A 825 7.26 -21.14 -21.30
CA HIS A 825 8.07 -21.06 -20.10
C HIS A 825 7.45 -20.32 -18.90
N SER A 826 6.41 -19.51 -19.06
CA SER A 826 5.99 -18.61 -17.96
C SER A 826 4.93 -19.17 -17.01
N SER A 827 3.92 -19.90 -17.51
CA SER A 827 2.82 -20.38 -16.68
C SER A 827 2.95 -21.84 -16.23
N TYR A 828 3.51 -22.70 -17.08
CA TYR A 828 3.62 -24.12 -16.79
C TYR A 828 4.98 -24.54 -16.21
N ALA A 829 6.05 -23.78 -16.43
CA ALA A 829 7.39 -24.14 -15.98
C ALA A 829 7.52 -24.43 -14.47
N PRO A 830 6.96 -23.66 -13.54
CA PRO A 830 7.05 -24.00 -12.13
C PRO A 830 6.33 -25.29 -11.77
N VAL A 831 5.17 -25.54 -12.41
CA VAL A 831 4.38 -26.75 -12.14
C VAL A 831 5.05 -27.97 -12.72
N LEU A 832 5.63 -27.85 -13.92
CA LEU A 832 6.38 -28.95 -14.56
C LEU A 832 7.65 -29.30 -13.77
N ARG A 833 8.34 -28.29 -13.22
CA ARG A 833 9.49 -28.53 -12.34
C ARG A 833 9.08 -29.25 -11.06
N ALA A 834 7.98 -28.85 -10.43
CA ALA A 834 7.46 -29.51 -9.24
C ALA A 834 7.10 -30.97 -9.53
N ALA A 835 6.42 -31.22 -10.63
CA ALA A 835 6.08 -32.59 -11.07
C ALA A 835 7.35 -33.42 -11.36
N GLN A 836 8.37 -32.85 -12.00
CA GLN A 836 9.64 -33.51 -12.28
C GLN A 836 10.41 -33.80 -11.00
N MET A 837 10.42 -32.88 -10.02
CA MET A 837 11.06 -33.13 -8.73
C MET A 837 10.38 -34.27 -7.99
N ALA A 838 9.04 -34.21 -7.87
CA ALA A 838 8.26 -35.28 -7.22
C ALA A 838 8.46 -36.64 -7.89
N LEU A 839 8.50 -36.72 -9.23
CA LEU A 839 8.78 -37.98 -9.98
C LEU A 839 10.18 -38.51 -9.74
N ASN A 840 11.20 -37.64 -9.69
CA ASN A 840 12.58 -38.04 -9.45
C ASN A 840 12.75 -38.59 -8.02
N GLU A 841 12.14 -37.96 -7.06
CA GLU A 841 12.17 -38.38 -5.66
C GLU A 841 11.44 -39.72 -5.46
N LEU A 842 10.26 -39.86 -6.05
CA LEU A 842 9.49 -41.08 -6.04
C LEU A 842 10.27 -42.24 -6.72
N ARG A 843 10.93 -41.98 -7.85
CA ARG A 843 11.80 -42.94 -8.52
C ARG A 843 12.97 -43.35 -7.65
N ALA A 844 13.61 -42.42 -6.94
CA ALA A 844 14.70 -42.71 -6.02
C ALA A 844 14.23 -43.64 -4.87
N ASN A 845 13.07 -43.32 -4.29
CA ASN A 845 12.50 -44.15 -3.20
C ASN A 845 12.11 -45.53 -3.67
N ILE A 846 11.47 -45.68 -4.82
CA ILE A 846 11.16 -47.01 -5.39
C ILE A 846 12.44 -47.81 -5.67
N LYS A 847 13.47 -47.14 -6.18
CA LYS A 847 14.75 -47.78 -6.45
C LYS A 847 15.41 -48.32 -5.18
N THR A 848 15.45 -47.53 -4.11
CA THR A 848 16.01 -47.95 -2.81
C THR A 848 15.25 -49.16 -2.26
N VAL A 849 13.90 -49.14 -2.28
CA VAL A 849 13.08 -50.29 -1.85
C VAL A 849 13.31 -51.51 -2.72
N CYS A 850 13.46 -51.37 -4.05
CA CYS A 850 13.79 -52.49 -4.93
C CYS A 850 15.19 -53.07 -4.65
N ASP A 851 16.18 -52.21 -4.41
CA ASP A 851 17.55 -52.63 -4.09
C ASP A 851 17.60 -53.34 -2.72
N GLU A 852 16.87 -52.85 -1.72
CA GLU A 852 16.73 -53.49 -0.43
C GLU A 852 16.03 -54.87 -0.53
N ASN A 853 14.94 -54.95 -1.29
CA ASN A 853 14.22 -56.19 -1.51
C ASN A 853 15.08 -57.22 -2.29
N THR A 854 15.83 -56.78 -3.31
CA THR A 854 16.76 -57.68 -4.04
C THR A 854 17.89 -58.14 -3.14
N ALA A 855 18.44 -57.27 -2.30
CA ALA A 855 19.46 -57.67 -1.32
C ALA A 855 18.92 -58.70 -0.30
N ALA A 856 17.70 -58.46 0.21
CA ALA A 856 17.03 -59.39 1.12
C ALA A 856 16.75 -60.76 0.45
N MET A 857 16.26 -60.77 -0.80
CA MET A 857 16.04 -61.98 -1.56
C MET A 857 17.33 -62.78 -1.82
N LEU A 858 18.41 -62.08 -2.21
CA LEU A 858 19.73 -62.67 -2.40
C LEU A 858 20.26 -63.26 -1.09
N TYR A 859 20.05 -62.59 0.04
CA TYR A 859 20.44 -63.09 1.35
C TYR A 859 19.70 -64.40 1.70
N VAL A 860 18.37 -64.39 1.51
CA VAL A 860 17.56 -65.59 1.73
C VAL A 860 17.96 -66.78 0.79
N TYR A 861 18.17 -66.43 -0.49
CA TYR A 861 18.60 -67.45 -1.49
C TYR A 861 19.95 -68.02 -1.14
N ASN A 862 20.96 -67.23 -0.81
CA ASN A 862 22.28 -67.69 -0.41
C ASN A 862 22.22 -68.47 0.91
N GLY A 863 21.36 -68.12 1.84
CA GLY A 863 21.14 -68.88 3.08
C GLY A 863 20.49 -70.23 2.83
N LEU A 864 19.58 -70.34 1.88
CA LEU A 864 18.96 -71.64 1.48
C LEU A 864 19.93 -72.51 0.74
N THR A 865 20.76 -71.93 -0.18
CA THR A 865 21.80 -72.70 -0.90
C THR A 865 22.87 -73.21 0.06
N ALA A 866 23.36 -72.44 1.00
CA ALA A 866 24.32 -72.86 2.03
C ALA A 866 23.75 -73.96 2.94
N ARG A 867 22.48 -73.88 3.31
CA ARG A 867 21.82 -74.99 4.07
C ARG A 867 21.66 -76.26 3.23
N HIS A 868 21.40 -76.15 1.94
CA HIS A 868 21.32 -77.31 1.03
C HIS A 868 22.66 -77.93 0.81
N GLU A 869 23.74 -77.16 0.69
CA GLU A 869 25.11 -77.66 0.61
C GLU A 869 25.57 -78.31 1.91
N GLN A 870 25.17 -77.71 3.09
CA GLN A 870 25.43 -78.43 4.37
C GLN A 870 24.67 -79.74 4.48
N GLN A 871 23.39 -79.81 4.09
CA GLN A 871 22.64 -81.10 4.09
C GLN A 871 23.23 -82.14 3.15
N ILE A 872 23.81 -81.74 2.03
CA ILE A 872 24.51 -82.62 1.12
C ILE A 872 25.83 -83.11 1.74
N GLN A 873 26.56 -82.21 2.44
CA GLN A 873 27.77 -82.55 3.16
C GLN A 873 27.50 -83.46 4.36
N ASP A 874 26.39 -83.31 5.07
CA ASP A 874 26.00 -84.11 6.20
C ASP A 874 25.41 -85.54 5.77
N THR A 875 25.06 -85.66 4.47
CA THR A 875 24.52 -86.90 3.89
C THR A 875 25.57 -87.74 3.09
N LEU A 876 26.74 -87.13 2.88
CA LEU A 876 27.94 -87.82 2.33
C LEU A 876 28.87 -88.20 3.48
#